data_b65802d7c41934345b702e2de53f0e1a
#
_entry.id   b65802d7c41934345b702e2de53f0e1a
#
_cell.length_a   1.000
_cell.length_b   1.000
_cell.length_c   1.000
_cell.angle_alpha   90.00
_cell.angle_beta   90.00
_cell.angle_gamma   90.00
#
_symmetry.space_group_name_H-M   'P 1'
#
loop_
_entity.id
_entity.type
_entity.pdbx_description
1 polymer ?
#
loop_
_entity_poly.entity_id
_entity_poly.type
_entity_poly.pdbx_seq_one_letter_code
_entity_poly.pdbx_strand_id
1 'polypeptide(L)'
;MRLCFVIVTLAITSASGARATAVTSAKSARAVFQHFCFDCHGNGRAKAGIALDDFQSELDVWRDRAIWLRVRDALRSGEMPPEKAEHEMPADTRKAIANWVTHTLDHVDASQIPRHAGHVPPRRLNRTEYAFTVRDLFGIDFDARPLLPADLVEGGGFDNASATLSVQPLLIEKYLTAARSVTDAVWRDAEALERLLPVLPPGLKLKTAGQLPVTATAAQSKRTDMGDGDFAVLVRFRTKTGGALFAKAPANGEWVPDAKTLYIKRGRLIYDIGWVGNLETRTRVDDGEWHHALLNVAGGRAQIHADGKLLGTRRLTRPDQATHRFRIGEAGDDDEFQPFTEGQIAFTRFYDKSLTAAEAKAASSGHAIARNPSYEWNPAARQKPLKPAANEAEAVRRNLAAFLLQAFRRPPTGEELARYTKLFETARAKGDGYHEAFRLPVKAALVSPAFLFRAEAHAHTQATRISAWELASRLSYFLWASQPDATLRKHARTDALLREDVLRSEVNRMLTDDRARRFVERFTLQWLRLEGLGSRIQPDAELFPHATPKLLRAMQQETVLFVDSVLRDNQPVSRLLDADYTFINRDLAKHYGLSTLFTDASYQRRLTRDRGGLLTHASVLTASSSPRRTSPVLRGKWVLEVILGQTPPPPPANVPELEINDQGTAKTIRESLSQHRNAAACRGCHQRIDPLGFALEAFDATGRLREGKTDTAAHLPDGTRFDGHTGLRRMLLTREQPAFTRQVATRLLAYALGRELEFTDEAAIQSVLRALHENDLKAEALIQAIVASYPFQYRQAPAPVN
;
A
#
# COMPACT_ATOMS: atom_id res chain seq x y z
N MET A 1 -5.38 78.07 67.14
CA MET A 1 -4.99 77.26 68.31
C MET A 1 -6.20 76.39 68.67
N ARG A 2 -6.14 75.20 68.44
CA ARG A 2 -6.76 73.93 68.87
C ARG A 2 -6.79 72.92 67.72
N LEU A 3 -5.89 71.90 67.78
CA LEU A 3 -5.84 70.70 66.97
C LEU A 3 -7.08 69.83 67.27
N CYS A 4 -7.79 69.39 66.24
CA CYS A 4 -8.72 68.22 66.30
C CYS A 4 -8.10 67.10 65.54
N PHE A 5 -7.71 66.01 66.21
CA PHE A 5 -7.37 64.75 65.67
C PHE A 5 -8.66 64.04 65.24
N VAL A 6 -8.73 63.70 63.98
CA VAL A 6 -9.74 62.74 63.45
C VAL A 6 -9.04 61.43 63.16
N ILE A 7 -9.37 60.43 63.96
CA ILE A 7 -8.92 59.02 63.73
C ILE A 7 -9.78 58.44 62.67
N VAL A 8 -9.25 58.21 61.50
CA VAL A 8 -9.90 57.45 60.44
C VAL A 8 -9.48 55.98 60.60
N THR A 9 -10.42 55.18 61.05
CA THR A 9 -10.29 53.73 61.11
C THR A 9 -10.41 53.17 59.70
N LEU A 10 -9.28 52.75 59.09
CA LEU A 10 -9.24 52.03 57.79
C LEU A 10 -9.73 50.61 58.06
N ALA A 11 -10.92 50.26 57.68
CA ALA A 11 -11.37 48.86 57.59
C ALA A 11 -10.71 48.21 56.33
N ILE A 12 -9.67 47.39 56.54
CA ILE A 12 -9.13 46.58 55.47
C ILE A 12 -10.05 45.37 55.26
N THR A 13 -10.94 45.48 54.27
CA THR A 13 -11.70 44.32 53.74
C THR A 13 -10.76 43.58 52.80
N SER A 14 -10.20 42.47 53.25
CA SER A 14 -9.44 41.50 52.43
C SER A 14 -10.44 40.78 51.52
N ALA A 15 -10.74 41.36 50.37
CA ALA A 15 -11.37 40.63 49.27
C ALA A 15 -10.30 39.82 48.57
N SER A 16 -10.05 38.61 49.01
CA SER A 16 -9.32 37.61 48.27
C SER A 16 -10.17 37.07 47.12
N GLY A 17 -10.40 37.91 46.11
CA GLY A 17 -10.87 37.47 44.80
C GLY A 17 -9.70 36.83 44.07
N ALA A 18 -9.69 35.53 43.99
CA ALA A 18 -8.74 34.80 43.11
C ALA A 18 -8.93 35.30 41.67
N ARG A 19 -8.07 36.22 41.24
CA ARG A 19 -7.98 36.58 39.82
C ARG A 19 -7.63 35.31 39.06
N ALA A 20 -8.46 34.90 38.09
CA ALA A 20 -8.16 33.84 37.15
C ALA A 20 -6.76 34.11 36.58
N THR A 21 -5.82 33.23 36.84
CA THR A 21 -4.45 33.40 36.42
C THR A 21 -4.44 33.21 34.91
N ALA A 22 -4.22 34.27 34.15
CA ALA A 22 -4.12 34.17 32.68
C ALA A 22 -2.87 33.36 32.32
N VAL A 23 -3.05 32.15 31.77
CA VAL A 23 -1.97 31.29 31.32
C VAL A 23 -1.71 31.61 29.86
N THR A 24 -0.68 32.40 29.58
CA THR A 24 -0.36 32.92 28.23
C THR A 24 1.02 32.50 27.75
N SER A 25 1.85 31.85 28.57
CA SER A 25 3.20 31.46 28.25
C SER A 25 3.62 30.21 29.02
N ALA A 26 4.69 29.51 28.57
CA ALA A 26 5.30 28.38 29.28
C ALA A 26 5.67 28.74 30.72
N LYS A 27 6.16 29.97 30.97
CA LYS A 27 6.50 30.45 32.31
C LYS A 27 5.28 30.54 33.23
N SER A 28 4.13 31.10 32.74
CA SER A 28 2.88 31.17 33.51
C SER A 28 2.27 29.79 33.71
N ALA A 29 2.34 28.91 32.69
CA ALA A 29 1.88 27.53 32.79
C ALA A 29 2.69 26.74 33.82
N ARG A 30 4.03 26.89 33.82
CA ARG A 30 4.91 26.22 34.77
C ARG A 30 4.59 26.59 36.23
N ALA A 31 4.27 27.86 36.51
CA ALA A 31 3.87 28.28 37.85
C ALA A 31 2.57 27.58 38.31
N VAL A 32 1.60 27.38 37.41
CA VAL A 32 0.39 26.61 37.70
C VAL A 32 0.70 25.13 37.93
N PHE A 33 1.49 24.52 37.09
CA PHE A 33 1.88 23.11 37.27
C PHE A 33 2.70 22.90 38.54
N GLN A 34 3.58 23.83 38.86
CA GLN A 34 4.39 23.79 40.10
C GLN A 34 3.48 23.77 41.34
N HIS A 35 2.43 24.56 41.35
CA HIS A 35 1.52 24.65 42.50
C HIS A 35 0.57 23.48 42.66
N PHE A 36 0.07 22.91 41.52
CA PHE A 36 -1.00 21.92 41.55
C PHE A 36 -0.55 20.50 41.16
N CYS A 37 0.62 20.33 40.55
CA CYS A 37 0.98 19.06 39.89
C CYS A 37 2.33 18.50 40.30
N PHE A 38 3.34 19.33 40.69
CA PHE A 38 4.70 18.87 40.92
C PHE A 38 4.87 17.94 42.13
N ASP A 39 3.94 17.95 43.10
CA ASP A 39 3.94 17.00 44.19
C ASP A 39 3.85 15.53 43.76
N CYS A 40 3.24 15.28 42.59
CA CYS A 40 3.14 13.95 42.01
C CYS A 40 3.90 13.82 40.69
N HIS A 41 4.06 14.92 39.94
CA HIS A 41 4.59 14.95 38.59
C HIS A 41 5.80 15.87 38.42
N GLY A 42 6.60 16.05 39.46
CA GLY A 42 7.81 16.85 39.46
C GLY A 42 8.64 16.59 40.70
N ASN A 43 9.70 17.39 40.88
CA ASN A 43 10.61 17.26 42.03
C ASN A 43 11.20 15.84 42.22
N GLY A 44 11.55 15.20 41.10
CA GLY A 44 12.02 13.82 41.06
C GLY A 44 10.94 12.75 41.12
N ARG A 45 9.67 13.13 41.07
CA ARG A 45 8.53 12.20 41.01
C ARG A 45 7.88 12.21 39.60
N ALA A 46 7.69 11.03 39.05
CA ALA A 46 7.09 10.87 37.72
C ALA A 46 5.90 9.87 37.78
N LYS A 47 4.82 10.23 38.50
CA LYS A 47 3.66 9.37 38.62
C LYS A 47 3.04 9.09 37.25
N ALA A 48 2.73 7.85 36.95
CA ALA A 48 2.30 7.36 35.63
C ALA A 48 3.29 7.70 34.49
N GLY A 49 4.58 7.84 34.81
CA GLY A 49 5.64 8.15 33.84
C GLY A 49 5.57 9.58 33.29
N ILE A 50 4.95 10.51 34.03
CA ILE A 50 4.84 11.92 33.62
C ILE A 50 5.60 12.78 34.62
N ALA A 51 6.65 13.47 34.16
CA ALA A 51 7.36 14.53 34.84
C ALA A 51 6.99 15.86 34.15
N LEU A 52 6.47 16.82 34.91
CA LEU A 52 6.04 18.12 34.37
C LEU A 52 7.00 19.25 34.74
N ASP A 53 8.06 18.97 35.48
CA ASP A 53 9.09 19.92 35.85
C ASP A 53 10.21 20.03 34.82
N ASP A 54 10.28 19.11 33.88
CA ASP A 54 11.32 19.08 32.84
C ASP A 54 11.12 20.13 31.73
N PHE A 55 9.88 20.59 31.51
CA PHE A 55 9.61 21.55 30.44
C PHE A 55 10.03 22.99 30.83
N GLN A 56 10.66 23.69 29.89
CA GLN A 56 11.12 25.09 30.07
C GLN A 56 10.45 26.04 29.05
N SER A 57 9.99 25.50 27.91
CA SER A 57 9.49 26.24 26.77
C SER A 57 8.29 25.57 26.12
N GLU A 58 7.58 26.28 25.27
CA GLU A 58 6.55 25.72 24.38
C GLU A 58 7.13 24.63 23.46
N LEU A 59 8.42 24.73 23.12
CA LEU A 59 9.11 23.74 22.29
C LEU A 59 9.23 22.38 23.01
N ASP A 60 9.42 22.37 24.32
CA ASP A 60 9.46 21.14 25.11
C ASP A 60 8.07 20.47 25.16
N VAL A 61 7.01 21.27 25.24
CA VAL A 61 5.63 20.78 25.13
C VAL A 61 5.42 20.08 23.78
N TRP A 62 5.99 20.63 22.74
CA TRP A 62 5.92 20.06 21.41
C TRP A 62 6.76 18.78 21.24
N ARG A 63 7.96 18.78 21.77
CA ARG A 63 8.85 17.61 21.73
C ARG A 63 8.18 16.40 22.37
N ASP A 64 7.50 16.62 23.50
CA ASP A 64 6.83 15.58 24.27
C ASP A 64 5.30 15.55 24.03
N ARG A 65 4.88 15.88 22.82
CA ARG A 65 3.48 16.04 22.39
C ARG A 65 2.54 14.94 22.92
N ALA A 66 2.95 13.70 22.88
CA ALA A 66 2.14 12.57 23.33
C ALA A 66 1.80 12.65 24.83
N ILE A 67 2.75 13.12 25.66
CA ILE A 67 2.56 13.35 27.10
C ILE A 67 1.59 14.51 27.29
N TRP A 68 1.79 15.61 26.59
CA TRP A 68 0.98 16.82 26.74
C TRP A 68 -0.45 16.69 26.22
N LEU A 69 -0.71 15.83 25.24
CA LEU A 69 -2.05 15.43 24.85
C LEU A 69 -2.77 14.73 26.02
N ARG A 70 -2.08 13.85 26.74
CA ARG A 70 -2.62 13.15 27.92
C ARG A 70 -2.89 14.14 29.06
N VAL A 71 -1.98 15.08 29.30
CA VAL A 71 -2.13 16.15 30.32
C VAL A 71 -3.36 16.99 30.00
N ARG A 72 -3.50 17.48 28.76
CA ARG A 72 -4.67 18.22 28.30
C ARG A 72 -5.97 17.48 28.57
N ASP A 73 -5.99 16.21 28.23
CA ASP A 73 -7.20 15.39 28.31
C ASP A 73 -7.59 15.11 29.76
N ALA A 74 -6.63 14.83 30.63
CA ALA A 74 -6.85 14.66 32.06
C ALA A 74 -7.33 15.96 32.76
N LEU A 75 -6.84 17.11 32.32
CA LEU A 75 -7.35 18.41 32.77
C LEU A 75 -8.79 18.67 32.30
N ARG A 76 -9.09 18.36 31.05
CA ARG A 76 -10.43 18.55 30.45
C ARG A 76 -11.49 17.62 31.06
N SER A 77 -11.10 16.36 31.35
CA SER A 77 -11.98 15.37 31.99
C SER A 77 -12.20 15.64 33.49
N GLY A 78 -11.38 16.49 34.09
CA GLY A 78 -11.41 16.74 35.52
C GLY A 78 -10.74 15.65 36.39
N GLU A 79 -10.05 14.70 35.77
CA GLU A 79 -9.29 13.66 36.46
C GLU A 79 -8.09 14.23 37.23
N MET A 80 -7.54 15.33 36.74
CA MET A 80 -6.37 15.98 37.34
C MET A 80 -6.67 17.45 37.67
N PRO A 81 -6.23 17.91 38.87
CA PRO A 81 -5.72 17.12 39.97
C PRO A 81 -6.77 16.16 40.54
N PRO A 82 -6.41 15.03 41.16
CA PRO A 82 -7.35 14.12 41.79
C PRO A 82 -7.99 14.74 43.05
N GLU A 83 -9.17 14.30 43.47
CA GLU A 83 -9.91 14.81 44.66
C GLU A 83 -9.08 14.80 45.96
N LYS A 84 -8.05 13.95 46.04
CA LYS A 84 -7.16 13.84 47.21
C LYS A 84 -5.87 14.65 47.03
N ALA A 85 -5.80 15.55 46.05
CA ALA A 85 -4.65 16.44 45.92
C ALA A 85 -4.54 17.41 47.07
N GLU A 86 -3.34 17.83 47.43
CA GLU A 86 -3.08 18.79 48.49
C GLU A 86 -3.72 20.15 48.23
N HIS A 87 -3.79 20.54 46.97
CA HIS A 87 -4.41 21.81 46.52
C HIS A 87 -5.52 21.55 45.53
N GLU A 88 -6.72 22.06 45.81
CA GLU A 88 -7.84 22.03 44.90
C GLU A 88 -7.65 23.07 43.78
N MET A 89 -7.71 22.62 42.53
CA MET A 89 -7.55 23.51 41.37
C MET A 89 -8.92 24.12 40.98
N PRO A 90 -9.05 25.47 40.98
CA PRO A 90 -10.27 26.12 40.50
C PRO A 90 -10.59 25.74 39.06
N ALA A 91 -11.88 25.55 38.74
CA ALA A 91 -12.36 25.15 37.43
C ALA A 91 -11.87 26.08 36.30
N ASP A 92 -11.84 27.39 36.55
CA ASP A 92 -11.36 28.37 35.57
C ASP A 92 -9.83 28.24 35.33
N THR A 93 -9.03 27.96 36.37
CA THR A 93 -7.60 27.70 36.24
C THR A 93 -7.34 26.41 35.44
N ARG A 94 -8.12 25.35 35.72
CA ARG A 94 -8.06 24.08 34.99
C ARG A 94 -8.36 24.28 33.49
N LYS A 95 -9.41 25.04 33.18
CA LYS A 95 -9.78 25.41 31.83
C LYS A 95 -8.71 26.24 31.12
N ALA A 96 -8.14 27.23 31.84
CA ALA A 96 -7.11 28.10 31.28
C ALA A 96 -5.86 27.34 30.93
N ILE A 97 -5.37 26.45 31.81
CA ILE A 97 -4.17 25.61 31.53
C ILE A 97 -4.45 24.58 30.42
N ALA A 98 -5.61 23.94 30.38
CA ALA A 98 -6.01 23.04 29.33
C ALA A 98 -6.10 23.74 27.95
N ASN A 99 -6.56 24.99 27.94
CA ASN A 99 -6.61 25.82 26.74
C ASN A 99 -5.21 26.25 26.30
N TRP A 100 -4.31 26.60 27.22
CA TRP A 100 -2.92 26.91 26.91
C TRP A 100 -2.22 25.70 26.31
N VAL A 101 -2.35 24.50 26.92
CA VAL A 101 -1.77 23.26 26.35
C VAL A 101 -2.31 23.02 24.94
N THR A 102 -3.62 23.21 24.76
CA THR A 102 -4.25 23.05 23.43
C THR A 102 -3.67 24.02 22.42
N HIS A 103 -3.64 25.30 22.74
CA HIS A 103 -3.10 26.33 21.88
C HIS A 103 -1.63 26.04 21.52
N THR A 104 -0.82 25.70 22.52
CA THR A 104 0.59 25.35 22.29
C THR A 104 0.74 24.14 21.39
N LEU A 105 -0.08 23.08 21.56
CA LEU A 105 -0.05 21.90 20.70
C LEU A 105 -0.55 22.14 19.28
N ASP A 106 -1.39 23.11 19.05
CA ASP A 106 -1.99 23.42 17.75
C ASP A 106 -1.21 24.51 16.98
N HIS A 107 -0.42 25.34 17.67
CA HIS A 107 0.25 26.51 17.11
C HIS A 107 1.76 26.49 17.43
N VAL A 108 2.46 25.51 16.88
CA VAL A 108 3.92 25.49 16.99
C VAL A 108 4.54 26.52 16.07
N ASP A 109 5.52 27.25 16.58
CA ASP A 109 6.40 28.02 15.72
C ASP A 109 7.45 27.10 15.11
N ALA A 110 7.18 26.64 13.88
CA ALA A 110 8.09 25.74 13.16
C ALA A 110 9.48 26.34 12.93
N SER A 111 9.64 27.68 13.04
CA SER A 111 10.96 28.33 12.91
C SER A 111 11.88 28.06 14.10
N GLN A 112 11.32 27.72 15.25
CA GLN A 112 12.06 27.36 16.47
C GLN A 112 12.51 25.89 16.48
N ILE A 113 11.95 25.05 15.62
CA ILE A 113 12.33 23.64 15.52
C ILE A 113 13.64 23.55 14.74
N PRO A 114 14.70 22.95 15.31
CA PRO A 114 15.94 22.75 14.58
C PRO A 114 15.70 21.98 13.29
N ARG A 115 16.17 22.51 12.16
CA ARG A 115 16.11 21.77 10.91
C ARG A 115 17.02 20.56 10.98
N HIS A 116 16.45 19.39 11.00
CA HIS A 116 17.15 18.13 10.98
C HIS A 116 16.52 17.24 9.92
N ALA A 117 17.35 16.61 9.08
CA ALA A 117 16.84 15.74 8.01
C ALA A 117 16.37 14.37 8.53
N GLY A 118 16.60 14.09 9.81
CA GLY A 118 16.44 12.76 10.38
C GLY A 118 17.54 11.81 9.91
N HIS A 119 17.76 10.77 10.67
CA HIS A 119 18.67 9.69 10.29
C HIS A 119 17.87 8.54 9.70
N VAL A 120 18.16 8.19 8.46
CA VAL A 120 17.62 6.97 7.82
C VAL A 120 18.77 5.97 7.75
N PRO A 121 18.82 4.98 8.65
CA PRO A 121 19.81 3.92 8.56
C PRO A 121 19.64 3.12 7.27
N PRO A 122 20.71 2.46 6.78
CA PRO A 122 20.60 1.57 5.64
C PRO A 122 19.49 0.54 5.89
N ARG A 123 18.42 0.59 5.13
CA ARG A 123 17.31 -0.36 5.25
C ARG A 123 17.36 -1.39 4.13
N ARG A 124 17.21 -2.67 4.49
CA ARG A 124 17.07 -3.70 3.48
C ARG A 124 15.72 -3.60 2.77
N LEU A 125 15.64 -4.15 1.59
CA LEU A 125 14.35 -4.37 0.95
C LEU A 125 13.51 -5.30 1.84
N ASN A 126 12.27 -4.91 2.12
CA ASN A 126 11.33 -5.84 2.72
C ASN A 126 10.93 -6.93 1.68
N ARG A 127 10.25 -7.98 2.13
CA ARG A 127 9.85 -9.10 1.27
C ARG A 127 9.09 -8.65 0.02
N THR A 128 8.22 -7.67 0.15
CA THR A 128 7.40 -7.15 -0.95
C THR A 128 8.22 -6.29 -1.91
N GLU A 129 9.06 -5.40 -1.40
CA GLU A 129 10.00 -4.60 -2.19
C GLU A 129 10.99 -5.48 -2.96
N TYR A 130 11.50 -6.56 -2.32
CA TYR A 130 12.37 -7.54 -2.98
C TYR A 130 11.65 -8.20 -4.16
N ALA A 131 10.43 -8.71 -3.95
CA ALA A 131 9.64 -9.37 -4.99
C ALA A 131 9.36 -8.42 -6.17
N PHE A 132 8.91 -7.20 -5.91
CA PHE A 132 8.63 -6.24 -6.97
C PHE A 132 9.90 -5.76 -7.69
N THR A 133 11.01 -5.59 -6.96
CA THR A 133 12.29 -5.24 -7.56
C THR A 133 12.76 -6.34 -8.53
N VAL A 134 12.68 -7.60 -8.12
CA VAL A 134 13.03 -8.76 -8.99
C VAL A 134 12.12 -8.82 -10.22
N ARG A 135 10.80 -8.66 -10.02
CA ARG A 135 9.82 -8.66 -11.13
C ARG A 135 10.12 -7.57 -12.16
N ASP A 136 10.38 -6.36 -11.68
CA ASP A 136 10.61 -5.21 -12.56
C ASP A 136 12.03 -5.23 -13.18
N LEU A 137 13.01 -5.85 -12.50
CA LEU A 137 14.39 -6.01 -13.00
C LEU A 137 14.47 -7.00 -14.16
N PHE A 138 13.84 -8.15 -14.02
CA PHE A 138 13.93 -9.24 -14.98
C PHE A 138 12.67 -9.41 -15.85
N GLY A 139 11.54 -8.83 -15.47
CA GLY A 139 10.27 -9.04 -16.17
C GLY A 139 9.60 -10.38 -15.88
N ILE A 140 10.09 -11.13 -14.89
CA ILE A 140 9.55 -12.45 -14.50
C ILE A 140 8.45 -12.34 -13.48
N ASP A 141 7.60 -13.36 -13.37
CA ASP A 141 6.68 -13.51 -12.24
C ASP A 141 7.39 -14.19 -11.08
N PHE A 142 7.61 -13.44 -9.99
CA PHE A 142 8.33 -13.92 -8.82
C PHE A 142 7.54 -13.65 -7.54
N ASP A 143 7.30 -14.70 -6.76
CA ASP A 143 6.71 -14.62 -5.43
C ASP A 143 7.76 -14.93 -4.36
N ALA A 144 8.05 -13.95 -3.51
CA ALA A 144 9.01 -14.11 -2.43
C ALA A 144 8.41 -14.75 -1.16
N ARG A 145 7.08 -14.90 -1.05
CA ARG A 145 6.43 -15.39 0.17
C ARG A 145 6.85 -16.81 0.60
N PRO A 146 7.05 -17.77 -0.31
CA PRO A 146 7.53 -19.10 0.08
C PRO A 146 9.00 -19.12 0.52
N LEU A 147 9.78 -18.10 0.14
CA LEU A 147 11.23 -18.08 0.29
C LEU A 147 11.70 -17.16 1.43
N LEU A 148 11.06 -16.03 1.60
CA LEU A 148 11.43 -15.02 2.59
C LEU A 148 10.35 -14.91 3.69
N PRO A 149 10.74 -14.76 4.96
CA PRO A 149 9.79 -14.55 6.05
C PRO A 149 9.02 -13.23 5.87
N ALA A 150 7.87 -13.12 6.53
CA ALA A 150 7.18 -11.84 6.64
C ALA A 150 8.02 -10.85 7.45
N ASP A 151 8.02 -9.59 7.05
CA ASP A 151 8.62 -8.54 7.82
C ASP A 151 7.70 -8.16 8.99
N LEU A 152 8.30 -7.92 10.15
CA LEU A 152 7.54 -7.54 11.35
C LEU A 152 7.08 -6.09 11.22
N VAL A 153 5.86 -5.84 11.67
CA VAL A 153 5.31 -4.50 11.83
C VAL A 153 5.00 -4.31 13.30
N GLU A 154 5.84 -3.56 14.01
CA GLU A 154 5.65 -3.28 15.43
C GLU A 154 4.92 -1.96 15.65
N GLY A 155 4.13 -1.89 16.71
CA GLY A 155 3.55 -0.64 17.23
C GLY A 155 2.65 0.15 16.27
N GLY A 156 2.14 -0.46 15.19
CA GLY A 156 1.38 0.25 14.15
C GLY A 156 2.26 1.01 13.15
N GLY A 157 3.54 0.65 13.04
CA GLY A 157 4.50 1.13 12.05
C GLY A 157 4.22 0.60 10.64
N PHE A 158 5.21 0.73 9.77
CA PHE A 158 5.19 0.20 8.41
C PHE A 158 6.29 -0.83 8.22
N ASP A 159 6.05 -1.85 7.40
CA ASP A 159 7.01 -2.92 7.12
C ASP A 159 8.24 -2.46 6.31
N ASN A 160 8.21 -1.24 5.80
CA ASN A 160 9.34 -0.59 5.17
C ASN A 160 10.17 0.28 6.14
N ALA A 161 9.84 0.27 7.44
CA ALA A 161 10.58 1.04 8.44
C ALA A 161 11.94 0.40 8.75
N SER A 162 12.99 1.23 8.76
CA SER A 162 14.38 0.77 8.97
C SER A 162 14.61 0.04 10.29
N ALA A 163 13.92 0.46 11.35
CA ALA A 163 14.06 -0.14 12.69
C ALA A 163 13.65 -1.62 12.74
N THR A 164 12.73 -2.05 11.90
CA THR A 164 12.21 -3.43 11.87
C THR A 164 12.94 -4.34 10.87
N LEU A 165 13.79 -3.78 10.00
CA LEU A 165 14.42 -4.48 8.88
C LEU A 165 15.86 -4.95 9.21
N SER A 166 16.05 -5.61 10.34
CA SER A 166 17.33 -6.24 10.71
C SER A 166 17.66 -7.44 9.80
N VAL A 167 18.96 -7.77 9.72
CA VAL A 167 19.43 -8.96 9.01
C VAL A 167 20.01 -9.95 9.99
N GLN A 168 19.32 -11.07 10.12
CA GLN A 168 19.80 -12.23 10.89
C GLN A 168 20.56 -13.20 9.95
N PRO A 169 21.52 -14.00 10.44
CA PRO A 169 22.27 -14.95 9.62
C PRO A 169 21.37 -15.90 8.78
N LEU A 170 20.30 -16.40 9.37
CA LEU A 170 19.33 -17.25 8.67
C LEU A 170 18.69 -16.56 7.45
N LEU A 171 18.51 -15.25 7.51
CA LEU A 171 17.92 -14.49 6.41
C LEU A 171 18.87 -14.42 5.21
N ILE A 172 20.20 -14.46 5.42
CA ILE A 172 21.18 -14.51 4.34
C ILE A 172 21.05 -15.81 3.54
N GLU A 173 20.87 -16.94 4.22
CA GLU A 173 20.63 -18.24 3.56
C GLU A 173 19.34 -18.22 2.72
N LYS A 174 18.29 -17.57 3.25
CA LYS A 174 17.03 -17.37 2.51
C LYS A 174 17.23 -16.52 1.26
N TYR A 175 18.03 -15.45 1.34
CA TYR A 175 18.37 -14.64 0.16
C TYR A 175 19.20 -15.41 -0.87
N LEU A 176 20.12 -16.28 -0.45
CA LEU A 176 20.86 -17.17 -1.35
C LEU A 176 19.91 -18.13 -2.09
N THR A 177 18.93 -18.68 -1.37
CA THR A 177 17.90 -19.54 -1.94
C THR A 177 17.00 -18.77 -2.91
N ALA A 178 16.58 -17.57 -2.53
CA ALA A 178 15.79 -16.69 -3.40
C ALA A 178 16.56 -16.29 -4.66
N ALA A 179 17.82 -15.91 -4.55
CA ALA A 179 18.68 -15.58 -5.70
C ALA A 179 18.86 -16.77 -6.66
N ARG A 180 18.95 -18.00 -6.13
CA ARG A 180 18.97 -19.22 -6.96
C ARG A 180 17.65 -19.37 -7.70
N SER A 181 16.53 -19.30 -7.01
CA SER A 181 15.20 -19.41 -7.62
C SER A 181 14.96 -18.34 -8.69
N VAL A 182 15.37 -17.08 -8.44
CA VAL A 182 15.30 -15.98 -9.42
C VAL A 182 16.13 -16.30 -10.66
N THR A 183 17.40 -16.69 -10.48
CA THR A 183 18.26 -17.01 -11.63
C THR A 183 17.73 -18.19 -12.42
N ASP A 184 17.22 -19.22 -11.78
CA ASP A 184 16.62 -20.37 -12.45
C ASP A 184 15.37 -19.98 -13.26
N ALA A 185 14.56 -19.05 -12.75
CA ALA A 185 13.41 -18.51 -13.49
C ALA A 185 13.86 -17.67 -14.70
N VAL A 186 14.85 -16.76 -14.52
CA VAL A 186 15.38 -15.92 -15.60
C VAL A 186 15.97 -16.76 -16.73
N TRP A 187 16.69 -17.84 -16.42
CA TRP A 187 17.32 -18.69 -17.45
C TRP A 187 16.34 -19.58 -18.21
N ARG A 188 15.13 -19.79 -17.67
CA ARG A 188 14.03 -20.45 -18.39
C ARG A 188 13.22 -19.51 -19.25
N ASP A 189 13.31 -18.19 -19.00
CA ASP A 189 12.54 -17.17 -19.69
C ASP A 189 13.43 -16.41 -20.69
N ALA A 190 13.20 -16.63 -21.98
CA ALA A 190 13.99 -16.02 -23.05
C ALA A 190 13.89 -14.48 -23.05
N GLU A 191 12.72 -13.91 -22.70
CA GLU A 191 12.53 -12.45 -22.62
C GLU A 191 13.31 -11.85 -21.45
N ALA A 192 13.31 -12.53 -20.30
CA ALA A 192 14.10 -12.12 -19.13
C ALA A 192 15.61 -12.18 -19.45
N LEU A 193 16.05 -13.20 -20.16
CA LEU A 193 17.45 -13.36 -20.54
C LEU A 193 17.88 -12.29 -21.57
N GLU A 194 17.07 -11.97 -22.58
CA GLU A 194 17.32 -10.87 -23.51
C GLU A 194 17.39 -9.53 -22.80
N ARG A 195 16.53 -9.29 -21.80
CA ARG A 195 16.54 -8.09 -20.97
C ARG A 195 17.83 -7.97 -20.15
N LEU A 196 18.31 -9.11 -19.63
CA LEU A 196 19.56 -9.17 -18.87
C LEU A 196 20.79 -9.00 -19.77
N LEU A 197 20.79 -9.57 -20.99
CA LEU A 197 21.91 -9.62 -21.91
C LEU A 197 21.60 -8.86 -23.22
N PRO A 198 21.37 -7.53 -23.17
CA PRO A 198 20.99 -6.75 -24.33
C PRO A 198 22.11 -6.56 -25.36
N VAL A 199 23.33 -6.97 -25.04
CA VAL A 199 24.51 -6.88 -25.94
C VAL A 199 25.14 -8.25 -26.06
N LEU A 200 25.34 -8.72 -27.30
CA LEU A 200 25.93 -10.03 -27.55
C LEU A 200 27.31 -9.90 -28.20
N PRO A 201 28.25 -10.81 -27.91
CA PRO A 201 29.50 -10.89 -28.65
C PRO A 201 29.26 -11.34 -30.10
N PRO A 202 30.21 -11.10 -31.03
CA PRO A 202 30.08 -11.50 -32.41
C PRO A 202 29.84 -13.01 -32.55
N GLY A 203 28.91 -13.39 -33.42
CA GLY A 203 28.59 -14.80 -33.70
C GLY A 203 27.70 -15.50 -32.71
N LEU A 204 27.44 -14.92 -31.50
CA LEU A 204 26.54 -15.50 -30.54
C LEU A 204 25.10 -15.05 -30.82
N LYS A 205 24.16 -15.97 -30.77
CA LYS A 205 22.73 -15.69 -30.84
C LYS A 205 22.07 -16.15 -29.52
N LEU A 206 21.26 -15.30 -28.88
CA LEU A 206 20.33 -15.79 -27.87
C LEU A 206 19.25 -16.63 -28.56
N LYS A 207 18.70 -17.64 -27.87
CA LYS A 207 17.39 -18.13 -28.23
C LYS A 207 16.47 -16.90 -28.15
N THR A 208 16.01 -16.43 -29.30
CA THR A 208 15.25 -15.17 -29.37
C THR A 208 13.92 -15.32 -28.64
N ALA A 209 13.45 -14.24 -28.00
CA ALA A 209 12.11 -14.11 -27.43
C ALA A 209 10.96 -14.24 -28.47
N GLY A 210 11.27 -14.78 -29.62
CA GLY A 210 10.34 -15.19 -30.67
C GLY A 210 10.26 -16.69 -30.87
N GLN A 211 11.04 -17.49 -30.11
CA GLN A 211 10.93 -18.95 -30.15
C GLN A 211 9.78 -19.37 -29.23
N LEU A 212 8.84 -20.09 -29.85
CA LEU A 212 7.74 -20.74 -29.14
C LEU A 212 8.27 -21.94 -28.33
N PRO A 213 7.65 -22.26 -27.21
CA PRO A 213 6.45 -21.57 -26.60
C PRO A 213 6.82 -20.33 -25.76
N VAL A 214 5.85 -19.42 -25.61
CA VAL A 214 5.95 -18.22 -24.78
C VAL A 214 4.85 -18.22 -23.74
N THR A 215 5.21 -18.09 -22.45
CA THR A 215 4.26 -17.95 -21.35
C THR A 215 4.22 -16.49 -20.87
N ALA A 216 3.06 -15.87 -20.90
CA ALA A 216 2.88 -14.52 -20.38
C ALA A 216 3.05 -14.47 -18.86
N THR A 217 3.68 -13.40 -18.35
CA THR A 217 3.79 -13.18 -16.91
C THR A 217 2.42 -13.03 -16.25
N ALA A 218 2.34 -13.11 -14.92
CA ALA A 218 1.07 -12.91 -14.21
C ALA A 218 0.44 -11.55 -14.52
N ALA A 219 1.25 -10.49 -14.63
CA ALA A 219 0.77 -9.16 -14.98
C ALA A 219 0.24 -9.08 -16.41
N GLN A 220 0.91 -9.73 -17.36
CA GLN A 220 0.45 -9.84 -18.74
C GLN A 220 -0.78 -10.73 -18.84
N SER A 221 -0.85 -11.82 -18.08
CA SER A 221 -2.01 -12.73 -18.04
C SER A 221 -3.26 -12.08 -17.48
N LYS A 222 -3.16 -11.06 -16.64
CA LYS A 222 -4.30 -10.23 -16.21
C LYS A 222 -4.90 -9.39 -17.34
N ARG A 223 -4.09 -9.04 -18.36
CA ARG A 223 -4.54 -8.32 -19.56
C ARG A 223 -5.17 -9.26 -20.61
N THR A 224 -5.11 -10.55 -20.38
CA THR A 224 -5.67 -11.60 -21.22
C THR A 224 -6.73 -12.39 -20.45
N ASP A 225 -7.55 -11.71 -19.65
CA ASP A 225 -8.65 -12.31 -18.91
C ASP A 225 -9.74 -12.77 -19.88
N MET A 226 -10.04 -14.06 -19.88
CA MET A 226 -11.08 -14.71 -20.70
C MET A 226 -12.32 -15.05 -19.87
N GLY A 227 -12.51 -14.38 -18.72
CA GLY A 227 -13.57 -14.64 -17.74
C GLY A 227 -14.97 -14.90 -18.29
N ASP A 228 -16.01 -14.38 -17.67
CA ASP A 228 -17.41 -14.48 -18.13
C ASP A 228 -17.71 -13.53 -19.29
N GLY A 229 -16.74 -12.66 -19.63
CA GLY A 229 -16.92 -11.56 -20.56
C GLY A 229 -16.65 -11.91 -22.00
N ASP A 230 -16.94 -10.94 -22.83
CA ASP A 230 -16.61 -10.92 -24.24
C ASP A 230 -15.10 -10.65 -24.43
N PHE A 231 -14.46 -11.39 -25.32
CA PHE A 231 -13.05 -11.16 -25.67
C PHE A 231 -12.77 -11.59 -27.12
N ALA A 232 -11.58 -11.21 -27.65
CA ALA A 232 -11.13 -11.75 -28.91
C ALA A 232 -9.61 -12.00 -28.91
N VAL A 233 -9.16 -13.02 -29.63
CA VAL A 233 -7.73 -13.35 -29.81
C VAL A 233 -7.44 -13.51 -31.29
N LEU A 234 -6.55 -12.67 -31.82
CA LEU A 234 -6.08 -12.73 -33.20
C LEU A 234 -4.65 -13.27 -33.25
N VAL A 235 -4.44 -14.32 -34.05
CA VAL A 235 -3.12 -14.92 -34.27
C VAL A 235 -2.80 -14.92 -35.74
N ARG A 236 -1.62 -14.44 -36.12
CA ARG A 236 -1.08 -14.62 -37.46
C ARG A 236 0.00 -15.68 -37.45
N PHE A 237 -0.22 -16.75 -38.21
CA PHE A 237 0.65 -17.92 -38.20
C PHE A 237 0.78 -18.54 -39.59
N ARG A 238 1.80 -19.44 -39.76
CA ARG A 238 1.92 -20.40 -40.86
C ARG A 238 2.47 -21.72 -40.34
N THR A 239 1.97 -22.84 -40.87
CA THR A 239 2.43 -24.19 -40.49
C THR A 239 2.09 -25.20 -41.58
N LYS A 240 2.78 -26.33 -41.56
CA LYS A 240 2.44 -27.52 -42.36
C LYS A 240 1.97 -28.70 -41.51
N THR A 241 2.03 -28.59 -40.17
CA THR A 241 1.74 -29.69 -39.27
C THR A 241 0.57 -29.39 -38.33
N GLY A 242 0.59 -28.28 -37.62
CA GLY A 242 -0.41 -27.92 -36.62
C GLY A 242 0.21 -27.56 -35.26
N GLY A 243 -0.56 -27.71 -34.18
CA GLY A 243 -0.19 -27.43 -32.80
C GLY A 243 -0.97 -26.27 -32.17
N ALA A 244 -0.74 -26.04 -30.90
CA ALA A 244 -1.44 -25.00 -30.13
C ALA A 244 -0.99 -23.58 -30.53
N LEU A 245 -1.95 -22.73 -30.93
CA LEU A 245 -1.68 -21.33 -31.25
C LEU A 245 -1.59 -20.50 -29.99
N PHE A 246 -2.53 -20.67 -29.09
CA PHE A 246 -2.49 -20.10 -27.72
C PHE A 246 -3.30 -20.94 -26.75
N ALA A 247 -3.02 -20.79 -25.47
CA ALA A 247 -3.83 -21.33 -24.38
C ALA A 247 -3.92 -20.38 -23.19
N LYS A 248 -4.94 -20.59 -22.36
CA LYS A 248 -5.11 -19.99 -21.03
C LYS A 248 -5.36 -21.14 -20.05
N ALA A 249 -4.33 -21.49 -19.25
CA ALA A 249 -4.32 -22.68 -18.40
C ALA A 249 -3.53 -22.42 -17.12
N PRO A 250 -3.60 -23.28 -16.07
CA PRO A 250 -2.79 -23.21 -14.88
C PRO A 250 -1.29 -23.06 -15.16
N ALA A 251 -0.57 -22.42 -14.25
CA ALA A 251 0.85 -22.14 -14.44
C ALA A 251 1.72 -23.42 -14.50
N ASN A 252 1.29 -24.50 -13.83
CA ASN A 252 1.95 -25.82 -13.85
C ASN A 252 1.71 -26.61 -15.14
N GLY A 253 0.86 -26.13 -16.05
CA GLY A 253 0.58 -26.82 -17.33
C GLY A 253 -0.55 -27.82 -17.27
N GLU A 254 -1.09 -28.15 -16.10
CA GLU A 254 -2.20 -29.09 -15.95
C GLU A 254 -3.45 -28.61 -16.70
N TRP A 255 -4.07 -29.52 -17.47
CA TRP A 255 -5.33 -29.23 -18.16
C TRP A 255 -6.51 -29.38 -17.21
N VAL A 256 -7.32 -28.34 -17.07
CA VAL A 256 -8.45 -28.27 -16.11
C VAL A 256 -9.75 -27.85 -16.81
N PRO A 257 -10.92 -28.03 -16.17
CA PRO A 257 -12.21 -27.82 -16.82
C PRO A 257 -12.48 -26.43 -17.38
N ASP A 258 -11.72 -25.41 -16.96
CA ASP A 258 -11.83 -24.02 -17.40
C ASP A 258 -10.61 -23.55 -18.23
N ALA A 259 -9.66 -24.43 -18.47
CA ALA A 259 -8.57 -24.16 -19.40
C ALA A 259 -9.09 -24.03 -20.85
N LYS A 260 -8.46 -23.17 -21.62
CA LYS A 260 -8.89 -22.83 -23.00
C LYS A 260 -7.70 -22.87 -23.95
N THR A 261 -7.92 -23.39 -25.16
CA THR A 261 -6.90 -23.36 -26.21
C THR A 261 -7.52 -23.20 -27.61
N LEU A 262 -6.84 -22.48 -28.48
CA LEU A 262 -7.05 -22.53 -29.91
C LEU A 262 -5.87 -23.26 -30.53
N TYR A 263 -6.13 -24.38 -31.19
CA TYR A 263 -5.08 -25.23 -31.75
C TYR A 263 -5.45 -25.75 -33.14
N ILE A 264 -4.47 -26.32 -33.83
CA ILE A 264 -4.63 -26.91 -35.15
C ILE A 264 -4.40 -28.42 -35.04
N LYS A 265 -5.42 -29.19 -35.38
CA LYS A 265 -5.32 -30.66 -35.46
C LYS A 265 -5.87 -31.14 -36.81
N ARG A 266 -5.08 -31.97 -37.52
CA ARG A 266 -5.44 -32.45 -38.88
C ARG A 266 -5.77 -31.30 -39.85
N GLY A 267 -5.05 -30.19 -39.70
CA GLY A 267 -5.19 -28.99 -40.52
C GLY A 267 -6.37 -28.09 -40.16
N ARG A 268 -7.16 -28.38 -39.16
CA ARG A 268 -8.39 -27.64 -38.80
C ARG A 268 -8.20 -26.85 -37.52
N LEU A 269 -8.73 -25.64 -37.47
CA LEU A 269 -8.77 -24.85 -36.24
C LEU A 269 -9.83 -25.39 -35.28
N ILE A 270 -9.44 -25.60 -34.04
CA ILE A 270 -10.30 -26.08 -32.96
C ILE A 270 -10.10 -25.18 -31.74
N TYR A 271 -11.21 -24.63 -31.26
CA TYR A 271 -11.23 -23.97 -29.95
C TYR A 271 -11.82 -24.92 -28.93
N ASP A 272 -11.07 -25.20 -27.87
CA ASP A 272 -11.47 -26.13 -26.82
C ASP A 272 -11.52 -25.42 -25.46
N ILE A 273 -12.52 -25.78 -24.64
CA ILE A 273 -12.59 -25.48 -23.22
C ILE A 273 -12.65 -26.81 -22.47
N GLY A 274 -11.65 -27.08 -21.65
CA GLY A 274 -11.45 -28.32 -20.94
C GLY A 274 -12.75 -28.92 -20.37
N TRP A 275 -13.07 -30.14 -20.79
CA TRP A 275 -14.27 -30.91 -20.47
C TRP A 275 -15.64 -30.21 -20.65
N VAL A 276 -15.67 -29.02 -21.24
CA VAL A 276 -16.89 -28.27 -21.57
C VAL A 276 -17.27 -28.54 -23.03
N GLY A 277 -16.28 -28.66 -23.89
CA GLY A 277 -16.47 -28.95 -25.31
C GLY A 277 -15.63 -28.09 -26.24
N ASN A 278 -15.76 -28.34 -27.53
CA ASN A 278 -14.96 -27.66 -28.54
C ASN A 278 -15.77 -27.09 -29.68
N LEU A 279 -15.19 -26.22 -30.48
CA LEU A 279 -15.67 -25.70 -31.75
C LEU A 279 -14.62 -26.01 -32.80
N GLU A 280 -14.90 -27.03 -33.65
CA GLU A 280 -14.03 -27.43 -34.75
C GLU A 280 -14.50 -26.81 -36.09
N THR A 281 -13.54 -26.36 -36.89
CA THR A 281 -13.80 -25.83 -38.25
C THR A 281 -13.62 -26.92 -39.31
N ARG A 282 -14.09 -26.66 -40.54
CA ARG A 282 -13.92 -27.61 -41.68
C ARG A 282 -12.78 -27.20 -42.62
N THR A 283 -12.36 -25.94 -42.58
CA THR A 283 -11.31 -25.38 -43.45
C THR A 283 -9.92 -25.74 -42.95
N ARG A 284 -9.04 -26.16 -43.86
CA ARG A 284 -7.63 -26.44 -43.60
C ARG A 284 -6.83 -25.13 -43.62
N VAL A 285 -5.84 -25.06 -42.71
CA VAL A 285 -4.95 -23.90 -42.50
C VAL A 285 -3.51 -24.35 -42.28
N ASP A 286 -3.18 -25.58 -42.74
CA ASP A 286 -1.84 -26.21 -42.61
C ASP A 286 -1.14 -26.38 -43.95
N ASP A 287 -1.35 -25.41 -44.87
CA ASP A 287 -0.80 -25.40 -46.23
C ASP A 287 0.62 -24.79 -46.32
N GLY A 288 1.09 -24.21 -45.26
CA GLY A 288 2.36 -23.50 -45.16
C GLY A 288 2.31 -22.03 -45.50
N GLU A 289 1.15 -21.52 -45.88
CA GLU A 289 0.91 -20.10 -46.15
C GLU A 289 0.56 -19.33 -44.86
N TRP A 290 0.58 -18.01 -44.96
CA TRP A 290 0.23 -17.16 -43.82
C TRP A 290 -1.29 -17.04 -43.67
N HIS A 291 -1.79 -17.42 -42.49
CA HIS A 291 -3.19 -17.29 -42.07
C HIS A 291 -3.36 -16.31 -40.91
N HIS A 292 -4.54 -15.68 -40.86
CA HIS A 292 -4.99 -14.88 -39.74
C HIS A 292 -6.18 -15.56 -39.06
N ALA A 293 -5.98 -16.28 -37.96
CA ALA A 293 -7.04 -16.87 -37.18
C ALA A 293 -7.50 -15.93 -36.08
N LEU A 294 -8.80 -15.71 -35.98
CA LEU A 294 -9.44 -14.93 -34.91
C LEU A 294 -10.45 -15.80 -34.19
N LEU A 295 -10.27 -15.94 -32.87
CA LEU A 295 -11.31 -16.37 -31.97
C LEU A 295 -12.01 -15.12 -31.43
N ASN A 296 -13.32 -15.00 -31.64
CA ASN A 296 -14.17 -13.91 -31.14
C ASN A 296 -15.28 -14.48 -30.27
N VAL A 297 -15.34 -14.12 -29.00
CA VAL A 297 -16.37 -14.56 -28.06
C VAL A 297 -17.25 -13.37 -27.70
N ALA A 298 -18.53 -13.47 -28.05
CA ALA A 298 -19.51 -12.42 -27.83
C ALA A 298 -20.81 -13.03 -27.26
N GLY A 299 -21.27 -12.53 -26.11
CA GLY A 299 -22.51 -13.00 -25.47
C GLY A 299 -22.53 -14.53 -25.23
N GLY A 300 -21.39 -15.10 -24.85
CA GLY A 300 -21.22 -16.52 -24.59
C GLY A 300 -21.16 -17.40 -25.85
N ARG A 301 -21.03 -16.81 -27.04
CA ARG A 301 -20.91 -17.49 -28.32
C ARG A 301 -19.50 -17.31 -28.88
N ALA A 302 -18.79 -18.41 -29.00
CA ALA A 302 -17.49 -18.47 -29.66
C ALA A 302 -17.64 -18.50 -31.17
N GLN A 303 -16.85 -17.74 -31.91
CA GLN A 303 -16.74 -17.67 -33.36
C GLN A 303 -15.28 -17.80 -33.77
N ILE A 304 -15.00 -18.70 -34.70
CA ILE A 304 -13.66 -18.80 -35.32
C ILE A 304 -13.74 -18.20 -36.73
N HIS A 305 -12.90 -17.23 -36.98
CA HIS A 305 -12.68 -16.66 -38.29
C HIS A 305 -11.28 -17.03 -38.78
N ALA A 306 -11.09 -17.23 -40.05
CA ALA A 306 -9.80 -17.25 -40.69
C ALA A 306 -9.88 -16.58 -42.06
N ASP A 307 -8.86 -15.78 -42.40
CA ASP A 307 -8.68 -15.09 -43.66
C ASP A 307 -9.92 -14.37 -44.16
N GLY A 308 -10.57 -13.62 -43.24
CA GLY A 308 -11.77 -12.84 -43.50
C GLY A 308 -13.08 -13.59 -43.52
N LYS A 309 -13.06 -14.91 -43.32
CA LYS A 309 -14.27 -15.76 -43.37
C LYS A 309 -14.60 -16.30 -41.97
N LEU A 310 -15.89 -16.28 -41.62
CA LEU A 310 -16.40 -16.98 -40.45
C LEU A 310 -16.45 -18.48 -40.75
N LEU A 311 -15.69 -19.28 -40.02
CA LEU A 311 -15.58 -20.72 -40.26
C LEU A 311 -16.46 -21.58 -39.38
N GLY A 312 -16.80 -21.07 -38.19
CA GLY A 312 -17.65 -21.79 -37.25
C GLY A 312 -18.15 -20.91 -36.11
N THR A 313 -19.26 -21.34 -35.51
CA THR A 313 -19.86 -20.68 -34.34
C THR A 313 -20.50 -21.70 -33.42
N ARG A 314 -20.29 -21.57 -32.12
CA ARG A 314 -20.90 -22.42 -31.09
C ARG A 314 -21.11 -21.62 -29.80
N ARG A 315 -22.18 -21.90 -29.06
CA ARG A 315 -22.32 -21.41 -27.69
C ARG A 315 -21.35 -22.21 -26.80
N LEU A 316 -20.27 -21.58 -26.42
CA LEU A 316 -19.16 -22.22 -25.72
C LEU A 316 -18.41 -21.14 -24.92
N THR A 317 -18.62 -21.12 -23.62
CA THR A 317 -17.96 -20.20 -22.71
C THR A 317 -17.88 -20.80 -21.32
N ARG A 318 -16.83 -20.47 -20.60
CA ARG A 318 -16.63 -20.76 -19.19
C ARG A 318 -15.64 -19.74 -18.61
N PRO A 319 -15.88 -19.19 -17.39
CA PRO A 319 -14.89 -18.35 -16.70
C PRO A 319 -13.58 -19.08 -16.50
N ASP A 320 -12.46 -18.40 -16.64
CA ASP A 320 -11.16 -18.89 -16.24
C ASP A 320 -10.76 -18.33 -14.86
N GLN A 321 -9.72 -18.93 -14.25
CA GLN A 321 -9.22 -18.47 -12.97
C GLN A 321 -8.13 -17.41 -13.17
N ALA A 322 -8.07 -16.43 -12.26
CA ALA A 322 -7.05 -15.38 -12.27
C ALA A 322 -5.60 -15.90 -12.17
N THR A 323 -5.44 -17.15 -11.72
CA THR A 323 -4.14 -17.84 -11.63
C THR A 323 -3.65 -18.42 -12.95
N HIS A 324 -4.55 -18.58 -13.95
CA HIS A 324 -4.20 -19.11 -15.25
C HIS A 324 -3.23 -18.19 -16.01
N ARG A 325 -2.32 -18.79 -16.75
CA ARG A 325 -1.36 -18.09 -17.60
C ARG A 325 -1.77 -18.15 -19.06
N PHE A 326 -1.57 -17.06 -19.76
CA PHE A 326 -1.69 -17.02 -21.22
C PHE A 326 -0.41 -17.53 -21.84
N ARG A 327 -0.53 -18.49 -22.75
CA ARG A 327 0.58 -19.16 -23.41
C ARG A 327 0.42 -19.04 -24.92
N ILE A 328 1.52 -18.98 -25.64
CA ILE A 328 1.55 -18.91 -27.11
C ILE A 328 2.44 -20.04 -27.58
N GLY A 329 1.92 -20.88 -28.47
CA GLY A 329 2.64 -22.01 -29.05
C GLY A 329 2.61 -23.29 -28.23
N GLU A 330 1.92 -23.30 -27.09
CA GLU A 330 1.66 -24.51 -26.28
C GLU A 330 0.36 -24.40 -25.50
N ALA A 331 -0.25 -25.53 -25.16
CA ALA A 331 -1.47 -25.56 -24.37
C ALA A 331 -1.24 -26.02 -22.92
N GLY A 332 -0.25 -26.87 -22.67
CA GLY A 332 0.05 -27.48 -21.38
C GLY A 332 0.64 -28.88 -21.55
N ASP A 333 0.63 -29.67 -20.48
CA ASP A 333 1.26 -31.00 -20.44
C ASP A 333 0.30 -32.12 -20.90
N ASP A 334 -0.80 -31.80 -21.58
CA ASP A 334 -1.77 -32.77 -22.11
C ASP A 334 -1.34 -33.21 -23.52
N ASP A 335 -1.19 -34.52 -23.74
CA ASP A 335 -0.77 -35.14 -25.00
C ASP A 335 -1.73 -34.85 -26.18
N GLU A 336 -2.96 -34.44 -25.91
CA GLU A 336 -3.94 -34.06 -26.95
C GLU A 336 -3.56 -32.77 -27.67
N PHE A 337 -2.89 -31.82 -26.99
CA PHE A 337 -2.57 -30.52 -27.52
C PHE A 337 -1.07 -30.39 -27.83
N GLN A 338 -0.67 -30.89 -28.95
CA GLN A 338 0.74 -30.83 -29.38
C GLN A 338 1.25 -29.38 -29.41
N PRO A 339 2.48 -29.10 -28.97
CA PRO A 339 3.05 -27.77 -29.10
C PRO A 339 3.23 -27.37 -30.56
N PHE A 340 3.19 -26.07 -30.83
CA PHE A 340 3.42 -25.50 -32.15
C PHE A 340 4.93 -25.45 -32.44
N THR A 341 5.49 -26.55 -32.97
CA THR A 341 6.95 -26.73 -33.17
C THR A 341 7.40 -26.48 -34.58
N GLU A 342 6.54 -26.78 -35.58
CA GLU A 342 6.86 -26.66 -37.00
C GLU A 342 5.97 -25.59 -37.66
N GLY A 343 6.48 -24.35 -37.65
CA GLY A 343 5.76 -23.22 -38.17
C GLY A 343 6.26 -21.89 -37.59
N GLN A 344 5.52 -20.83 -37.82
CA GLN A 344 5.82 -19.53 -37.33
C GLN A 344 4.52 -18.85 -36.85
N ILE A 345 4.56 -18.20 -35.69
CA ILE A 345 3.55 -17.26 -35.26
C ILE A 345 4.17 -15.86 -35.37
N ALA A 346 3.60 -14.99 -36.20
CA ALA A 346 4.10 -13.64 -36.42
C ALA A 346 3.68 -12.71 -35.29
N PHE A 347 2.46 -12.82 -34.82
CA PHE A 347 1.97 -12.11 -33.65
C PHE A 347 0.74 -12.80 -33.06
N THR A 348 0.48 -12.48 -31.76
CA THR A 348 -0.76 -12.80 -31.06
C THR A 348 -1.27 -11.54 -30.39
N ARG A 349 -2.53 -11.14 -30.66
CA ARG A 349 -3.20 -9.97 -30.08
C ARG A 349 -4.41 -10.41 -29.30
N PHE A 350 -4.54 -9.92 -28.08
CA PHE A 350 -5.69 -10.14 -27.23
C PHE A 350 -6.48 -8.82 -27.07
N TYR A 351 -7.79 -8.90 -27.19
CA TYR A 351 -8.72 -7.79 -26.95
C TYR A 351 -9.65 -8.18 -25.80
N ASP A 352 -9.78 -7.31 -24.82
CA ASP A 352 -10.60 -7.48 -23.62
C ASP A 352 -12.12 -7.31 -23.85
N LYS A 353 -12.52 -7.15 -25.11
CA LYS A 353 -13.89 -7.12 -25.60
C LYS A 353 -14.00 -7.82 -26.94
N SER A 354 -15.16 -8.38 -27.23
CA SER A 354 -15.46 -8.93 -28.55
C SER A 354 -15.33 -7.85 -29.65
N LEU A 355 -14.94 -8.28 -30.82
CA LEU A 355 -14.92 -7.45 -32.02
C LEU A 355 -16.30 -7.47 -32.69
N THR A 356 -16.72 -6.34 -33.26
CA THR A 356 -17.89 -6.28 -34.13
C THR A 356 -17.68 -7.15 -35.38
N ALA A 357 -18.73 -7.52 -36.07
CA ALA A 357 -18.64 -8.35 -37.28
C ALA A 357 -17.71 -7.71 -38.34
N ALA A 358 -17.73 -6.38 -38.47
CA ALA A 358 -16.89 -5.64 -39.41
C ALA A 358 -15.41 -5.68 -38.97
N GLU A 359 -15.12 -5.43 -37.66
CA GLU A 359 -13.77 -5.52 -37.09
C GLU A 359 -13.22 -6.95 -37.18
N ALA A 360 -14.05 -7.97 -36.87
CA ALA A 360 -13.66 -9.37 -36.94
C ALA A 360 -13.28 -9.81 -38.37
N LYS A 361 -14.07 -9.39 -39.38
CA LYS A 361 -13.75 -9.61 -40.78
C LYS A 361 -12.46 -8.88 -41.18
N ALA A 362 -12.30 -7.62 -40.83
CA ALA A 362 -11.12 -6.84 -41.17
C ALA A 362 -9.86 -7.43 -40.51
N ALA A 363 -9.90 -7.68 -39.19
CA ALA A 363 -8.77 -8.23 -38.44
C ALA A 363 -8.34 -9.60 -38.97
N SER A 364 -9.30 -10.49 -39.21
CA SER A 364 -9.00 -11.83 -39.74
C SER A 364 -8.59 -11.81 -41.23
N SER A 365 -8.84 -10.72 -41.95
CA SER A 365 -8.29 -10.50 -43.31
C SER A 365 -6.89 -9.86 -43.32
N GLY A 366 -6.31 -9.61 -42.14
CA GLY A 366 -4.99 -8.97 -42.00
C GLY A 366 -5.05 -7.45 -42.09
N HIS A 367 -6.24 -6.83 -42.07
CA HIS A 367 -6.38 -5.36 -42.09
C HIS A 367 -6.30 -4.79 -40.68
N ALA A 368 -5.78 -3.58 -40.57
CA ALA A 368 -5.75 -2.86 -39.30
C ALA A 368 -7.18 -2.48 -38.86
N ILE A 369 -7.43 -2.56 -37.56
CA ILE A 369 -8.66 -2.07 -36.93
C ILE A 369 -8.34 -0.93 -35.96
N ALA A 370 -9.30 -0.05 -35.71
CA ALA A 370 -9.09 1.10 -34.82
C ALA A 370 -8.92 0.72 -33.34
N ARG A 371 -9.34 -0.49 -32.96
CA ARG A 371 -9.27 -0.97 -31.59
C ARG A 371 -7.86 -1.44 -31.24
N ASN A 372 -7.30 -0.92 -30.14
CA ASN A 372 -6.01 -1.37 -29.61
C ASN A 372 -6.17 -2.69 -28.83
N PRO A 373 -5.23 -3.65 -28.96
CA PRO A 373 -5.20 -4.84 -28.15
C PRO A 373 -4.83 -4.50 -26.71
N SER A 374 -5.44 -5.18 -25.73
CA SER A 374 -5.06 -5.10 -24.31
C SER A 374 -3.72 -5.82 -24.04
N TYR A 375 -3.38 -6.81 -24.88
CA TYR A 375 -2.07 -7.49 -24.90
C TYR A 375 -1.66 -7.79 -26.33
N GLU A 376 -0.38 -7.57 -26.62
CA GLU A 376 0.22 -7.99 -27.90
C GLU A 376 1.57 -8.65 -27.65
N TRP A 377 1.73 -9.85 -28.23
CA TRP A 377 3.01 -10.46 -28.44
C TRP A 377 3.34 -10.35 -29.93
N ASN A 378 4.46 -9.70 -30.25
CA ASN A 378 4.93 -9.49 -31.61
C ASN A 378 6.46 -9.45 -31.60
N PRO A 379 7.13 -10.55 -31.89
CA PRO A 379 8.58 -10.64 -31.87
C PRO A 379 9.26 -9.68 -32.86
N ALA A 380 8.63 -9.38 -34.00
CA ALA A 380 9.20 -8.46 -34.98
C ALA A 380 9.19 -7.00 -34.50
N ALA A 381 8.19 -6.59 -33.72
CA ALA A 381 8.10 -5.21 -33.19
C ALA A 381 9.10 -4.95 -32.07
N ARG A 382 9.64 -5.99 -31.44
CA ARG A 382 10.57 -5.90 -30.30
C ARG A 382 12.06 -5.85 -30.72
N GLN A 383 12.38 -6.17 -31.95
CA GLN A 383 13.75 -6.14 -32.46
C GLN A 383 14.22 -4.70 -32.78
N LYS A 384 14.52 -3.90 -31.73
CA LYS A 384 15.57 -2.88 -31.90
C LYS A 384 16.88 -3.65 -32.06
N PRO A 385 17.65 -3.43 -33.14
CA PRO A 385 18.90 -4.13 -33.32
C PRO A 385 19.81 -3.84 -32.12
N LEU A 386 20.13 -4.87 -31.36
CA LEU A 386 21.12 -4.81 -30.30
C LEU A 386 22.45 -4.39 -30.96
N LYS A 387 23.04 -3.27 -30.48
CA LYS A 387 24.34 -2.85 -30.98
C LYS A 387 25.36 -3.93 -30.64
N PRO A 388 25.92 -4.69 -31.63
CA PRO A 388 26.87 -5.74 -31.34
C PRO A 388 28.09 -5.15 -30.61
N ALA A 389 28.70 -5.95 -29.74
CA ALA A 389 29.97 -5.61 -29.14
C ALA A 389 31.11 -6.02 -30.12
N ALA A 390 32.27 -5.40 -29.99
CA ALA A 390 33.42 -5.75 -30.77
C ALA A 390 34.00 -7.14 -30.38
N ASN A 391 33.85 -7.53 -29.12
CA ASN A 391 34.32 -8.80 -28.59
C ASN A 391 33.52 -9.22 -27.32
N GLU A 392 33.82 -10.43 -26.81
CA GLU A 392 33.14 -10.95 -25.60
C GLU A 392 33.36 -10.08 -24.37
N ALA A 393 34.57 -9.58 -24.14
CA ALA A 393 34.90 -8.78 -22.97
C ALA A 393 34.09 -7.44 -22.93
N GLU A 394 33.92 -6.80 -24.09
CA GLU A 394 33.09 -5.61 -24.21
C GLU A 394 31.60 -5.93 -23.94
N ALA A 395 31.10 -7.03 -24.51
CA ALA A 395 29.73 -7.48 -24.29
C ALA A 395 29.45 -7.72 -22.81
N VAL A 396 30.32 -8.46 -22.12
CA VAL A 396 30.26 -8.76 -20.70
C VAL A 396 30.24 -7.47 -19.88
N ARG A 397 31.17 -6.57 -20.11
CA ARG A 397 31.29 -5.31 -19.38
C ARG A 397 30.03 -4.44 -19.56
N ARG A 398 29.49 -4.35 -20.77
CA ARG A 398 28.28 -3.56 -21.07
C ARG A 398 27.04 -4.18 -20.41
N ASN A 399 26.86 -5.48 -20.48
CA ASN A 399 25.73 -6.17 -19.86
C ASN A 399 25.78 -6.08 -18.34
N LEU A 400 26.94 -6.33 -17.71
CA LEU A 400 27.11 -6.19 -16.28
C LEU A 400 26.89 -4.75 -15.80
N ALA A 401 27.44 -3.75 -16.50
CA ALA A 401 27.24 -2.35 -16.17
C ALA A 401 25.73 -1.97 -16.24
N ALA A 402 25.01 -2.42 -17.26
CA ALA A 402 23.59 -2.17 -17.42
C ALA A 402 22.75 -2.88 -16.35
N PHE A 403 23.08 -4.12 -16.02
CA PHE A 403 22.41 -4.89 -14.98
C PHE A 403 22.67 -4.30 -13.59
N LEU A 404 23.95 -4.04 -13.24
CA LEU A 404 24.33 -3.52 -11.93
C LEU A 404 23.78 -2.11 -11.70
N LEU A 405 23.70 -1.25 -12.74
CA LEU A 405 23.05 0.06 -12.68
C LEU A 405 21.59 -0.06 -12.19
N GLN A 406 20.86 -1.05 -12.68
CA GLN A 406 19.48 -1.28 -12.29
C GLN A 406 19.39 -1.94 -10.92
N ALA A 407 20.18 -3.00 -10.68
CA ALA A 407 20.19 -3.76 -9.44
C ALA A 407 20.63 -2.91 -8.24
N PHE A 408 21.63 -2.05 -8.41
CA PHE A 408 22.16 -1.18 -7.34
C PHE A 408 21.51 0.21 -7.33
N ARG A 409 20.64 0.48 -8.30
CA ARG A 409 19.90 1.77 -8.41
C ARG A 409 20.81 2.98 -8.56
N ARG A 410 22.08 2.75 -8.88
CA ARG A 410 23.12 3.74 -9.18
C ARG A 410 24.17 3.15 -10.12
N PRO A 411 24.98 3.96 -10.77
CA PRO A 411 26.13 3.45 -11.52
C PRO A 411 27.03 2.59 -10.61
N PRO A 412 27.45 1.40 -11.06
CA PRO A 412 28.46 0.62 -10.34
C PRO A 412 29.80 1.37 -10.36
N THR A 413 30.57 1.23 -9.29
CA THR A 413 31.96 1.73 -9.28
C THR A 413 32.83 0.88 -10.20
N GLY A 414 34.01 1.39 -10.58
CA GLY A 414 34.99 0.61 -11.37
C GLY A 414 35.37 -0.70 -10.69
N GLU A 415 35.58 -0.68 -9.38
CA GLU A 415 35.89 -1.87 -8.58
C GLU A 415 34.74 -2.88 -8.51
N GLU A 416 33.52 -2.38 -8.35
CA GLU A 416 32.33 -3.24 -8.40
C GLU A 416 32.24 -3.94 -9.75
N LEU A 417 32.32 -3.17 -10.85
CA LEU A 417 32.23 -3.74 -12.20
C LEU A 417 33.35 -4.78 -12.46
N ALA A 418 34.59 -4.49 -12.04
CA ALA A 418 35.72 -5.42 -12.17
C ALA A 418 35.48 -6.71 -11.37
N ARG A 419 34.96 -6.61 -10.13
CA ARG A 419 34.62 -7.77 -9.29
C ARG A 419 33.60 -8.69 -9.95
N TYR A 420 32.53 -8.13 -10.50
CA TYR A 420 31.50 -8.93 -11.16
C TYR A 420 31.95 -9.49 -12.50
N THR A 421 32.81 -8.76 -13.22
CA THR A 421 33.46 -9.29 -14.44
C THR A 421 34.35 -10.48 -14.10
N LYS A 422 35.11 -10.41 -13.00
CA LYS A 422 35.95 -11.52 -12.53
C LYS A 422 35.14 -12.77 -12.17
N LEU A 423 33.94 -12.64 -11.62
CA LEU A 423 33.05 -13.77 -11.37
C LEU A 423 32.61 -14.43 -12.68
N PHE A 424 32.26 -13.65 -13.70
CA PHE A 424 31.96 -14.17 -15.03
C PHE A 424 33.17 -14.94 -15.62
N GLU A 425 34.38 -14.36 -15.61
CA GLU A 425 35.59 -14.97 -16.08
C GLU A 425 35.91 -16.30 -15.35
N THR A 426 35.67 -16.32 -14.03
CA THR A 426 35.82 -17.52 -13.21
C THR A 426 34.88 -18.64 -13.65
N ALA A 427 33.66 -18.36 -13.97
CA ALA A 427 32.68 -19.30 -14.48
C ALA A 427 33.07 -19.78 -15.89
N ARG A 428 33.52 -18.88 -16.77
CA ARG A 428 34.03 -19.21 -18.10
C ARG A 428 35.24 -20.13 -18.01
N ALA A 429 36.20 -19.89 -17.12
CA ALA A 429 37.37 -20.70 -16.90
C ALA A 429 37.06 -22.14 -16.42
N LYS A 430 35.89 -22.34 -15.80
CA LYS A 430 35.35 -23.63 -15.39
C LYS A 430 34.62 -24.38 -16.51
N GLY A 431 34.51 -23.79 -17.70
CA GLY A 431 33.87 -24.40 -18.87
C GLY A 431 32.43 -23.99 -19.10
N ASP A 432 31.86 -23.09 -18.29
CA ASP A 432 30.51 -22.60 -18.52
C ASP A 432 30.40 -21.86 -19.87
N GLY A 433 29.31 -22.08 -20.59
CA GLY A 433 28.98 -21.30 -21.78
C GLY A 433 28.75 -19.84 -21.47
N TYR A 434 28.75 -18.94 -22.48
CA TYR A 434 28.61 -17.49 -22.29
C TYR A 434 27.41 -17.12 -21.41
N HIS A 435 26.23 -17.68 -21.70
CA HIS A 435 25.01 -17.38 -20.93
C HIS A 435 25.10 -17.93 -19.51
N GLU A 436 25.53 -19.17 -19.35
CA GLU A 436 25.63 -19.82 -18.03
C GLU A 436 26.62 -19.10 -17.13
N ALA A 437 27.72 -18.58 -17.69
CA ALA A 437 28.71 -17.82 -16.92
C ALA A 437 28.16 -16.55 -16.28
N PHE A 438 27.06 -15.94 -16.79
CA PHE A 438 26.37 -14.83 -16.16
C PHE A 438 25.59 -15.22 -14.91
N ARG A 439 25.26 -16.50 -14.69
CA ARG A 439 24.53 -16.91 -13.48
C ARG A 439 25.25 -16.52 -12.19
N LEU A 440 26.58 -16.69 -12.20
CA LEU A 440 27.37 -16.43 -10.98
C LEU A 440 27.39 -14.95 -10.59
N PRO A 441 27.74 -13.99 -11.47
CA PRO A 441 27.68 -12.56 -11.11
C PRO A 441 26.26 -12.08 -10.82
N VAL A 442 25.20 -12.61 -11.49
CA VAL A 442 23.81 -12.23 -11.19
C VAL A 442 23.40 -12.71 -9.79
N LYS A 443 23.69 -13.99 -9.44
CA LYS A 443 23.45 -14.49 -8.06
C LYS A 443 24.19 -13.67 -7.02
N ALA A 444 25.46 -13.36 -7.26
CA ALA A 444 26.27 -12.56 -6.34
C ALA A 444 25.70 -11.16 -6.15
N ALA A 445 25.20 -10.52 -7.22
CA ALA A 445 24.58 -9.23 -7.15
C ALA A 445 23.28 -9.25 -6.32
N LEU A 446 22.42 -10.25 -6.52
CA LEU A 446 21.12 -10.38 -5.83
C LEU A 446 21.23 -10.62 -4.30
N VAL A 447 22.39 -11.06 -3.82
CA VAL A 447 22.67 -11.23 -2.38
C VAL A 447 23.61 -10.17 -1.82
N SER A 448 24.07 -9.26 -2.67
CA SER A 448 24.99 -8.20 -2.23
C SER A 448 24.30 -7.13 -1.39
N PRO A 449 25.01 -6.51 -0.46
CA PRO A 449 24.47 -5.36 0.28
C PRO A 449 23.97 -4.22 -0.64
N ALA A 450 24.64 -4.00 -1.80
CA ALA A 450 24.25 -2.97 -2.75
C ALA A 450 22.88 -3.23 -3.40
N PHE A 451 22.46 -4.50 -3.52
CA PHE A 451 21.13 -4.87 -3.96
C PHE A 451 20.12 -4.91 -2.81
N LEU A 452 20.48 -5.61 -1.72
CA LEU A 452 19.58 -5.88 -0.61
C LEU A 452 19.24 -4.63 0.20
N PHE A 453 20.18 -3.68 0.31
CA PHE A 453 19.98 -2.48 1.09
C PHE A 453 19.76 -1.25 0.21
N ARG A 454 18.93 -0.37 0.69
CA ARG A 454 18.79 0.99 0.20
C ARG A 454 19.71 1.86 1.03
N ALA A 455 21.01 1.71 0.79
CA ALA A 455 22.03 2.51 1.46
C ALA A 455 22.18 3.84 0.72
N GLU A 456 22.15 4.92 1.47
CA GLU A 456 22.58 6.25 1.04
C GLU A 456 24.05 6.43 1.39
N ALA A 457 24.73 7.35 0.72
CA ALA A 457 26.12 7.63 1.05
C ALA A 457 26.24 8.09 2.52
N HIS A 458 27.44 7.99 3.10
CA HIS A 458 27.64 8.34 4.50
C HIS A 458 27.07 9.71 4.82
N ALA A 459 26.20 9.77 5.84
CA ALA A 459 25.65 11.02 6.32
C ALA A 459 26.74 11.75 7.15
N HIS A 460 26.86 13.05 6.89
CA HIS A 460 27.70 13.95 7.69
C HIS A 460 26.88 14.51 8.86
N THR A 461 27.56 15.07 9.87
CA THR A 461 26.88 15.79 10.96
C THR A 461 26.06 16.97 10.44
N GLN A 462 26.50 17.59 9.36
CA GLN A 462 25.72 18.60 8.63
C GLN A 462 24.78 17.93 7.62
N ALA A 463 23.56 18.47 7.52
CA ALA A 463 22.59 18.01 6.56
C ALA A 463 23.09 18.20 5.13
N THR A 464 23.03 17.15 4.34
CA THR A 464 23.47 17.12 2.94
C THR A 464 22.30 16.72 2.06
N ARG A 465 22.12 17.40 0.94
CA ARG A 465 21.13 17.00 -0.08
C ARG A 465 21.53 15.65 -0.67
N ILE A 466 20.58 14.75 -0.82
CA ILE A 466 20.82 13.45 -1.43
C ILE A 466 21.09 13.61 -2.92
N SER A 467 21.84 12.67 -3.50
CA SER A 467 22.09 12.65 -4.95
C SER A 467 20.82 12.36 -5.74
N ALA A 468 20.83 12.70 -7.03
CA ALA A 468 19.70 12.40 -7.92
C ALA A 468 19.40 10.89 -8.01
N TRP A 469 20.40 10.00 -7.87
CA TRP A 469 20.22 8.57 -7.83
C TRP A 469 19.53 8.09 -6.55
N GLU A 470 19.94 8.64 -5.41
CA GLU A 470 19.29 8.37 -4.12
C GLU A 470 17.86 8.88 -4.11
N LEU A 471 17.60 10.09 -4.67
CA LEU A 471 16.26 10.64 -4.81
C LEU A 471 15.39 9.79 -5.73
N ALA A 472 15.92 9.32 -6.86
CA ALA A 472 15.22 8.39 -7.75
C ALA A 472 14.84 7.09 -7.02
N SER A 473 15.73 6.56 -6.20
CA SER A 473 15.48 5.37 -5.36
C SER A 473 14.42 5.67 -4.29
N ARG A 474 14.53 6.78 -3.54
CA ARG A 474 13.50 7.15 -2.54
C ARG A 474 12.13 7.24 -3.19
N LEU A 475 12.03 7.97 -4.29
CA LEU A 475 10.77 8.21 -5.01
C LEU A 475 10.17 6.91 -5.55
N SER A 476 10.96 6.05 -6.19
CA SER A 476 10.46 4.81 -6.79
C SER A 476 10.01 3.78 -5.75
N TYR A 477 10.72 3.66 -4.64
CA TYR A 477 10.30 2.77 -3.56
C TYR A 477 9.12 3.33 -2.77
N PHE A 478 8.99 4.63 -2.66
CA PHE A 478 7.80 5.25 -2.08
C PHE A 478 6.56 4.95 -2.93
N LEU A 479 6.59 5.28 -4.23
CA LEU A 479 5.39 5.26 -5.08
C LEU A 479 5.16 3.92 -5.81
N TRP A 480 6.18 3.07 -5.95
CA TRP A 480 6.08 1.81 -6.69
C TRP A 480 6.55 0.58 -5.91
N ALA A 481 7.13 0.76 -4.71
CA ALA A 481 7.77 -0.30 -3.92
C ALA A 481 8.79 -1.11 -4.74
N SER A 482 9.49 -0.46 -5.69
CA SER A 482 10.40 -1.09 -6.63
C SER A 482 11.48 -0.12 -7.10
N GLN A 483 12.41 -0.62 -7.92
CA GLN A 483 13.53 0.15 -8.47
C GLN A 483 13.08 1.28 -9.44
N PRO A 484 13.92 2.33 -9.62
CA PRO A 484 13.68 3.37 -10.61
C PRO A 484 13.59 2.81 -12.03
N ASP A 485 12.64 3.31 -12.83
CA ASP A 485 12.52 2.99 -14.23
C ASP A 485 13.53 3.74 -15.11
N ALA A 486 13.49 3.50 -16.42
CA ALA A 486 14.42 4.11 -17.38
C ALA A 486 14.33 5.65 -17.39
N THR A 487 13.12 6.20 -17.20
CA THR A 487 12.88 7.65 -17.18
C THR A 487 13.49 8.30 -15.95
N LEU A 488 13.23 7.74 -14.76
CA LEU A 488 13.87 8.21 -13.52
C LEU A 488 15.39 8.10 -13.57
N ARG A 489 15.94 6.99 -14.11
CA ARG A 489 17.38 6.82 -14.27
C ARG A 489 17.98 7.83 -15.28
N LYS A 490 17.23 8.21 -16.33
CA LYS A 490 17.66 9.25 -17.26
C LYS A 490 17.75 10.61 -16.56
N HIS A 491 16.73 10.99 -15.78
CA HIS A 491 16.75 12.23 -15.00
C HIS A 491 17.82 12.22 -13.90
N ALA A 492 18.07 11.07 -13.26
CA ALA A 492 19.13 10.95 -12.26
C ALA A 492 20.53 11.09 -12.85
N ARG A 493 20.77 10.61 -14.07
CA ARG A 493 22.06 10.70 -14.75
C ARG A 493 22.49 12.14 -15.07
N THR A 494 21.53 13.03 -15.26
CA THR A 494 21.76 14.44 -15.63
C THR A 494 21.47 15.40 -14.49
N ASP A 495 21.28 14.90 -13.27
CA ASP A 495 20.84 15.63 -12.08
C ASP A 495 19.53 16.43 -12.27
N ALA A 496 18.84 16.23 -13.40
CA ALA A 496 17.59 16.92 -13.69
C ALA A 496 16.50 16.63 -12.65
N LEU A 497 16.53 15.44 -12.01
CA LEU A 497 15.57 15.07 -10.96
C LEU A 497 15.66 15.98 -9.71
N LEU A 498 16.78 16.67 -9.52
CA LEU A 498 16.96 17.62 -8.41
C LEU A 498 16.24 18.96 -8.64
N ARG A 499 15.73 19.21 -9.85
CA ARG A 499 14.93 20.38 -10.17
C ARG A 499 13.48 20.13 -9.76
N GLU A 500 12.86 21.13 -9.16
CA GLU A 500 11.49 21.03 -8.63
C GLU A 500 10.45 20.72 -9.71
N ASP A 501 10.55 21.38 -10.88
CA ASP A 501 9.63 21.17 -12.01
C ASP A 501 9.68 19.73 -12.54
N VAL A 502 10.88 19.16 -12.69
CA VAL A 502 11.09 17.78 -13.13
C VAL A 502 10.60 16.80 -12.06
N LEU A 503 10.94 17.03 -10.80
CA LEU A 503 10.52 16.18 -9.70
C LEU A 503 8.99 16.12 -9.59
N ARG A 504 8.32 17.27 -9.67
CA ARG A 504 6.86 17.38 -9.67
C ARG A 504 6.23 16.61 -10.83
N SER A 505 6.77 16.79 -12.04
CA SER A 505 6.30 16.06 -13.23
C SER A 505 6.46 14.56 -13.10
N GLU A 506 7.58 14.08 -12.53
CA GLU A 506 7.82 12.66 -12.31
C GLU A 506 6.89 12.07 -11.26
N VAL A 507 6.59 12.78 -10.16
CA VAL A 507 5.59 12.34 -9.18
C VAL A 507 4.23 12.11 -9.86
N ASN A 508 3.77 13.06 -10.68
CA ASN A 508 2.50 12.94 -11.38
C ASN A 508 2.49 11.77 -12.37
N ARG A 509 3.55 11.64 -13.17
CA ARG A 509 3.71 10.47 -14.05
C ARG A 509 3.67 9.14 -13.27
N MET A 510 4.35 9.10 -12.16
CA MET A 510 4.43 7.88 -11.33
C MET A 510 3.11 7.51 -10.67
N LEU A 511 2.30 8.49 -10.27
CA LEU A 511 0.97 8.25 -9.70
C LEU A 511 -0.02 7.71 -10.75
N THR A 512 0.11 8.09 -12.01
CA THR A 512 -0.72 7.56 -13.09
C THR A 512 -0.31 6.16 -13.56
N ASP A 513 0.90 5.70 -13.24
CA ASP A 513 1.40 4.36 -13.57
C ASP A 513 0.70 3.29 -12.71
N ASP A 514 0.39 2.13 -13.30
CA ASP A 514 -0.25 1.02 -12.58
C ASP A 514 0.55 0.50 -11.38
N ARG A 515 1.88 0.67 -11.39
CA ARG A 515 2.74 0.31 -10.26
C ARG A 515 2.43 1.10 -9.00
N ALA A 516 1.83 2.30 -9.10
CA ALA A 516 1.43 3.09 -7.94
C ALA A 516 0.36 2.40 -7.07
N ARG A 517 -0.41 1.47 -7.63
CA ARG A 517 -1.35 0.64 -6.85
C ARG A 517 -0.65 -0.18 -5.77
N ARG A 518 0.62 -0.56 -5.99
CA ARG A 518 1.43 -1.29 -4.99
C ARG A 518 1.63 -0.45 -3.71
N PHE A 519 1.94 0.84 -3.90
CA PHE A 519 2.03 1.80 -2.79
C PHE A 519 0.70 1.94 -2.07
N VAL A 520 -0.38 2.21 -2.81
CA VAL A 520 -1.70 2.41 -2.22
C VAL A 520 -2.15 1.19 -1.43
N GLU A 521 -2.01 -0.02 -1.99
CA GLU A 521 -2.34 -1.26 -1.31
C GLU A 521 -1.56 -1.42 0.00
N ARG A 522 -0.22 -1.27 -0.06
CA ARG A 522 0.64 -1.45 1.10
C ARG A 522 0.36 -0.42 2.19
N PHE A 523 0.31 0.86 1.80
CA PHE A 523 -0.01 1.95 2.72
C PHE A 523 -1.37 1.75 3.38
N THR A 524 -2.41 1.46 2.58
CA THR A 524 -3.79 1.30 3.07
C THR A 524 -3.91 0.17 4.08
N LEU A 525 -3.41 -1.03 3.73
CA LEU A 525 -3.54 -2.20 4.60
C LEU A 525 -2.81 -2.03 5.93
N GLN A 526 -1.67 -1.35 5.94
CA GLN A 526 -0.88 -1.12 7.14
C GLN A 526 -1.41 0.05 7.96
N TRP A 527 -1.67 1.20 7.34
CA TRP A 527 -2.23 2.36 8.04
C TRP A 527 -3.53 2.01 8.74
N LEU A 528 -4.45 1.33 8.05
CA LEU A 528 -5.77 0.97 8.57
C LEU A 528 -5.77 -0.32 9.41
N ARG A 529 -4.61 -0.99 9.58
CA ARG A 529 -4.42 -2.25 10.33
C ARG A 529 -5.24 -3.41 9.76
N LEU A 530 -5.34 -3.50 8.44
CA LEU A 530 -6.13 -4.52 7.73
C LEU A 530 -5.33 -5.74 7.27
N GLU A 531 -4.00 -5.75 7.37
CA GLU A 531 -3.15 -6.87 6.90
C GLU A 531 -3.49 -8.22 7.54
N GLY A 532 -3.95 -8.20 8.78
CA GLY A 532 -4.32 -9.39 9.53
C GLY A 532 -5.68 -9.99 9.15
N LEU A 533 -6.51 -9.27 8.39
CA LEU A 533 -7.86 -9.71 8.06
C LEU A 533 -7.85 -10.96 7.15
N GLY A 534 -8.55 -12.00 7.57
CA GLY A 534 -8.55 -13.30 6.89
C GLY A 534 -7.39 -14.22 7.29
N SER A 535 -6.53 -13.79 8.21
CA SER A 535 -5.44 -14.63 8.78
C SER A 535 -5.45 -14.58 10.31
N ARG A 536 -4.94 -13.51 10.92
CA ARG A 536 -4.93 -13.30 12.38
C ARG A 536 -6.23 -12.71 12.92
N ILE A 537 -6.97 -11.98 12.09
CA ILE A 537 -8.25 -11.37 12.40
C ILE A 537 -9.30 -12.11 11.60
N GLN A 538 -10.08 -12.96 12.28
CA GLN A 538 -11.15 -13.74 11.65
C GLN A 538 -12.39 -13.71 12.54
N PRO A 539 -13.57 -13.44 11.98
CA PRO A 539 -14.83 -13.71 12.67
C PRO A 539 -14.97 -15.20 12.98
N ASP A 540 -15.66 -15.50 14.07
CA ASP A 540 -15.98 -16.86 14.47
C ASP A 540 -16.80 -17.54 13.35
N ALA A 541 -16.31 -18.69 12.85
CA ALA A 541 -16.90 -19.37 11.71
C ALA A 541 -18.27 -19.99 12.00
N GLU A 542 -18.56 -20.32 13.27
CA GLU A 542 -19.87 -20.86 13.68
C GLU A 542 -20.92 -19.74 13.72
N LEU A 543 -20.56 -18.57 14.24
CA LEU A 543 -21.47 -17.42 14.36
C LEU A 543 -21.60 -16.67 13.03
N PHE A 544 -20.54 -16.64 12.23
CA PHE A 544 -20.47 -15.88 10.97
C PHE A 544 -20.02 -16.76 9.79
N PRO A 545 -20.73 -17.84 9.45
CA PRO A 545 -20.33 -18.80 8.42
C PRO A 545 -20.19 -18.18 7.02
N HIS A 546 -20.79 -17.01 6.81
CA HIS A 546 -20.68 -16.23 5.58
C HIS A 546 -19.36 -15.45 5.45
N ALA A 547 -18.63 -15.22 6.57
CA ALA A 547 -17.38 -14.50 6.59
C ALA A 547 -16.20 -15.36 6.08
N THR A 548 -16.33 -15.86 4.85
CA THR A 548 -15.33 -16.72 4.22
C THR A 548 -14.02 -15.97 3.91
N PRO A 549 -12.89 -16.67 3.78
CA PRO A 549 -11.63 -16.04 3.35
C PRO A 549 -11.74 -15.26 2.04
N LYS A 550 -12.61 -15.71 1.11
CA LYS A 550 -12.89 -15.00 -0.13
C LYS A 550 -13.57 -13.66 0.12
N LEU A 551 -14.58 -13.62 0.99
CA LEU A 551 -15.28 -12.39 1.36
C LEU A 551 -14.35 -11.42 2.12
N LEU A 552 -13.54 -11.92 3.06
CA LEU A 552 -12.59 -11.06 3.80
C LEU A 552 -11.55 -10.41 2.87
N ARG A 553 -11.06 -11.14 1.87
CA ARG A 553 -10.23 -10.54 0.81
C ARG A 553 -10.98 -9.51 -0.03
N ALA A 554 -12.26 -9.78 -0.32
CA ALA A 554 -13.08 -8.82 -1.06
C ALA A 554 -13.29 -7.51 -0.27
N MET A 555 -13.47 -7.59 1.05
CA MET A 555 -13.55 -6.42 1.94
C MET A 555 -12.24 -5.62 1.96
N GLN A 556 -11.08 -6.28 2.01
CA GLN A 556 -9.79 -5.59 1.91
C GLN A 556 -9.64 -4.87 0.56
N GLN A 557 -9.99 -5.56 -0.52
CA GLN A 557 -9.88 -5.01 -1.88
C GLN A 557 -10.82 -3.82 -2.10
N GLU A 558 -12.04 -3.83 -1.53
CA GLU A 558 -12.93 -2.67 -1.50
C GLU A 558 -12.22 -1.44 -0.96
N THR A 559 -11.60 -1.59 0.21
CA THR A 559 -10.93 -0.48 0.90
C THR A 559 -9.69 0.00 0.14
N VAL A 560 -8.91 -0.93 -0.42
CA VAL A 560 -7.75 -0.58 -1.26
C VAL A 560 -8.17 0.20 -2.50
N LEU A 561 -9.18 -0.26 -3.24
CA LEU A 561 -9.70 0.43 -4.43
C LEU A 561 -10.30 1.79 -4.08
N PHE A 562 -10.94 1.90 -2.94
CA PHE A 562 -11.50 3.16 -2.46
C PHE A 562 -10.39 4.18 -2.15
N VAL A 563 -9.36 3.79 -1.40
CA VAL A 563 -8.21 4.67 -1.13
C VAL A 563 -7.44 4.99 -2.41
N ASP A 564 -7.29 4.02 -3.34
CA ASP A 564 -6.70 4.22 -4.67
C ASP A 564 -7.42 5.33 -5.43
N SER A 565 -8.75 5.32 -5.42
CA SER A 565 -9.56 6.35 -6.08
C SER A 565 -9.44 7.74 -5.43
N VAL A 566 -9.12 7.82 -4.14
CA VAL A 566 -8.88 9.13 -3.50
C VAL A 566 -7.48 9.64 -3.81
N LEU A 567 -6.46 8.78 -3.68
CA LEU A 567 -5.07 9.21 -3.83
C LEU A 567 -4.66 9.43 -5.29
N ARG A 568 -5.03 8.51 -6.19
CA ARG A 568 -4.59 8.54 -7.59
C ARG A 568 -5.49 9.36 -8.50
N ASP A 569 -6.79 9.48 -8.19
CA ASP A 569 -7.69 10.36 -8.92
C ASP A 569 -7.68 11.80 -8.35
N ASN A 570 -6.68 12.13 -7.52
CA ASN A 570 -6.47 13.45 -6.92
C ASN A 570 -7.71 14.02 -6.24
N GLN A 571 -8.42 13.20 -5.44
CA GLN A 571 -9.56 13.66 -4.66
C GLN A 571 -9.09 14.34 -3.36
N PRO A 572 -9.91 15.22 -2.76
CA PRO A 572 -9.63 15.71 -1.42
C PRO A 572 -9.51 14.54 -0.42
N VAL A 573 -8.50 14.57 0.46
CA VAL A 573 -8.31 13.52 1.46
C VAL A 573 -9.48 13.39 2.44
N SER A 574 -10.30 14.44 2.60
CA SER A 574 -11.55 14.40 3.35
C SER A 574 -12.55 13.36 2.80
N ARG A 575 -12.47 13.03 1.50
CA ARG A 575 -13.29 11.98 0.88
C ARG A 575 -13.02 10.60 1.47
N LEU A 576 -11.89 10.38 2.13
CA LEU A 576 -11.64 9.15 2.89
C LEU A 576 -12.69 8.93 3.99
N LEU A 577 -13.29 10.01 4.52
CA LEU A 577 -14.38 9.93 5.49
C LEU A 577 -15.75 10.22 4.87
N ASP A 578 -15.83 11.10 3.86
CA ASP A 578 -17.07 11.66 3.32
C ASP A 578 -17.34 11.32 1.85
N ALA A 579 -16.96 10.16 1.44
CA ALA A 579 -17.38 9.69 0.11
C ALA A 579 -18.83 9.22 0.12
N ASP A 580 -19.49 9.37 -1.02
CA ASP A 580 -20.82 8.87 -1.32
C ASP A 580 -20.80 7.62 -2.20
N TYR A 581 -19.65 6.95 -2.27
CA TYR A 581 -19.42 5.74 -3.07
C TYR A 581 -18.48 4.74 -2.39
N THR A 582 -18.54 3.51 -2.86
CA THR A 582 -17.55 2.46 -2.58
C THR A 582 -17.36 1.56 -3.82
N PHE A 583 -16.52 0.53 -3.70
CA PHE A 583 -16.24 -0.44 -4.76
C PHE A 583 -16.78 -1.82 -4.37
N ILE A 584 -17.75 -2.30 -5.13
CA ILE A 584 -18.51 -3.52 -4.79
C ILE A 584 -18.38 -4.53 -5.93
N ASN A 585 -18.09 -5.78 -5.56
CA ASN A 585 -18.26 -6.95 -6.42
C ASN A 585 -19.49 -7.78 -5.97
N ARG A 586 -19.78 -8.87 -6.66
CA ARG A 586 -20.92 -9.76 -6.33
C ARG A 586 -20.90 -10.25 -4.87
N ASP A 587 -19.73 -10.63 -4.34
CA ASP A 587 -19.65 -11.19 -2.98
C ASP A 587 -19.94 -10.10 -1.92
N LEU A 588 -19.42 -8.90 -2.11
CA LEU A 588 -19.71 -7.74 -1.25
C LEU A 588 -21.16 -7.27 -1.40
N ALA A 589 -21.71 -7.27 -2.61
CA ALA A 589 -23.11 -6.93 -2.83
C ALA A 589 -24.06 -7.86 -2.07
N LYS A 590 -23.78 -9.16 -2.09
CA LYS A 590 -24.50 -10.15 -1.29
C LYS A 590 -24.36 -9.88 0.21
N HIS A 591 -23.13 -9.56 0.65
CA HIS A 591 -22.84 -9.24 2.04
C HIS A 591 -23.56 -7.99 2.54
N TYR A 592 -23.67 -6.97 1.70
CA TYR A 592 -24.33 -5.69 2.01
C TYR A 592 -25.84 -5.68 1.76
N GLY A 593 -26.44 -6.80 1.34
CA GLY A 593 -27.87 -6.89 1.04
C GLY A 593 -28.26 -6.24 -0.29
N LEU A 594 -27.31 -6.06 -1.22
CA LEU A 594 -27.48 -5.41 -2.52
C LEU A 594 -27.46 -6.41 -3.70
N SER A 595 -27.69 -7.69 -3.42
CA SER A 595 -27.41 -8.79 -4.36
C SER A 595 -28.19 -8.77 -5.68
N THR A 596 -29.36 -8.11 -5.72
CA THR A 596 -30.19 -8.01 -6.94
C THR A 596 -29.58 -7.12 -8.03
N LEU A 597 -28.58 -6.32 -7.69
CA LEU A 597 -27.98 -5.31 -8.58
C LEU A 597 -26.65 -5.77 -9.21
N PHE A 598 -26.09 -6.92 -8.75
CA PHE A 598 -24.74 -7.31 -9.10
C PHE A 598 -24.61 -8.78 -9.45
N THR A 599 -24.22 -9.06 -10.67
CA THR A 599 -23.93 -10.41 -11.16
C THR A 599 -22.44 -10.63 -11.45
N ASP A 600 -21.64 -9.54 -11.50
CA ASP A 600 -20.24 -9.54 -11.90
C ASP A 600 -19.30 -9.78 -10.72
N ALA A 601 -18.24 -10.54 -10.94
CA ALA A 601 -17.16 -10.74 -10.00
C ALA A 601 -16.19 -9.53 -9.93
N SER A 602 -16.18 -8.67 -10.95
CA SER A 602 -15.36 -7.45 -11.01
C SER A 602 -15.87 -6.39 -10.04
N TYR A 603 -14.94 -5.54 -9.54
CA TYR A 603 -15.29 -4.42 -8.67
C TYR A 603 -15.82 -3.25 -9.50
N GLN A 604 -16.97 -2.74 -9.10
CA GLN A 604 -17.59 -1.57 -9.72
C GLN A 604 -17.75 -0.46 -8.67
N ARG A 605 -17.40 0.77 -9.05
CA ARG A 605 -17.71 1.96 -8.25
C ARG A 605 -19.23 2.17 -8.20
N ARG A 606 -19.77 2.28 -6.99
CA ARG A 606 -21.21 2.47 -6.78
C ARG A 606 -21.48 3.56 -5.77
N LEU A 607 -22.45 4.39 -6.06
CA LEU A 607 -22.98 5.36 -5.12
C LEU A 607 -23.73 4.62 -4.01
N THR A 608 -23.53 5.07 -2.78
CA THR A 608 -24.14 4.50 -1.59
C THR A 608 -24.34 5.55 -0.53
N ARG A 609 -25.46 5.47 0.20
CA ARG A 609 -25.74 6.39 1.32
C ARG A 609 -25.10 5.94 2.62
N ASP A 610 -24.98 4.63 2.84
CA ASP A 610 -24.65 4.04 4.13
C ASP A 610 -23.22 3.40 4.14
N ARG A 611 -22.51 3.38 3.00
CA ARG A 611 -21.23 2.70 2.84
C ARG A 611 -20.11 3.57 2.29
N GLY A 612 -20.31 4.87 2.30
CA GLY A 612 -19.30 5.81 1.83
C GLY A 612 -18.31 6.20 2.92
N GLY A 613 -17.02 6.07 2.60
CA GLY A 613 -15.94 6.39 3.52
C GLY A 613 -15.52 5.25 4.46
N LEU A 614 -14.28 5.34 4.95
CA LEU A 614 -13.58 4.28 5.70
C LEU A 614 -14.34 3.76 6.92
N LEU A 615 -15.10 4.62 7.62
CA LEU A 615 -15.82 4.26 8.85
C LEU A 615 -16.85 3.14 8.66
N THR A 616 -17.34 2.96 7.44
CA THR A 616 -18.42 2.03 7.14
C THR A 616 -17.99 0.84 6.26
N HIS A 617 -16.71 0.77 5.89
CA HIS A 617 -16.17 -0.39 5.17
C HIS A 617 -16.18 -1.64 6.04
N ALA A 618 -16.67 -2.75 5.51
CA ALA A 618 -16.75 -4.00 6.24
C ALA A 618 -15.38 -4.48 6.74
N SER A 619 -14.31 -4.26 5.99
CA SER A 619 -12.95 -4.58 6.41
C SER A 619 -12.55 -3.88 7.71
N VAL A 620 -12.85 -2.57 7.83
CA VAL A 620 -12.56 -1.74 9.00
C VAL A 620 -13.39 -2.19 10.19
N LEU A 621 -14.69 -2.35 9.99
CA LEU A 621 -15.63 -2.76 11.03
C LEU A 621 -15.32 -4.16 11.57
N THR A 622 -14.91 -5.07 10.68
CA THR A 622 -14.50 -6.42 11.08
C THR A 622 -13.16 -6.42 11.81
N ALA A 623 -12.17 -5.68 11.31
CA ALA A 623 -10.86 -5.59 11.92
C ALA A 623 -10.88 -4.90 13.30
N SER A 624 -11.88 -4.07 13.57
CA SER A 624 -12.10 -3.38 14.85
C SER A 624 -13.20 -4.03 15.71
N SER A 625 -13.49 -5.30 15.49
CA SER A 625 -14.43 -6.11 16.28
C SER A 625 -13.71 -7.30 16.94
N SER A 626 -14.35 -7.89 17.93
CA SER A 626 -13.94 -9.20 18.47
C SER A 626 -14.44 -10.31 17.53
N PRO A 627 -13.83 -11.51 17.54
CA PRO A 627 -14.24 -12.60 16.65
C PRO A 627 -15.72 -12.97 16.76
N ARG A 628 -16.29 -12.92 17.96
CA ARG A 628 -17.66 -13.37 18.24
C ARG A 628 -18.69 -12.23 18.32
N ARG A 629 -18.27 -10.97 18.45
CA ARG A 629 -19.17 -9.82 18.66
C ARG A 629 -18.52 -8.49 18.29
N THR A 630 -19.33 -7.45 18.19
CA THR A 630 -18.82 -6.09 18.11
C THR A 630 -18.15 -5.65 19.41
N SER A 631 -17.29 -4.65 19.31
CA SER A 631 -16.63 -4.02 20.44
C SER A 631 -16.58 -2.51 20.26
N PRO A 632 -17.48 -1.76 20.91
CA PRO A 632 -17.41 -0.30 20.89
C PRO A 632 -16.04 0.23 21.32
N VAL A 633 -15.39 -0.44 22.29
CA VAL A 633 -14.05 -0.06 22.75
C VAL A 633 -13.01 -0.19 21.64
N LEU A 634 -12.96 -1.33 20.93
CA LEU A 634 -12.02 -1.54 19.83
C LEU A 634 -12.30 -0.60 18.64
N ARG A 635 -13.56 -0.40 18.28
CA ARG A 635 -13.99 0.54 17.24
C ARG A 635 -13.61 1.97 17.58
N GLY A 636 -13.92 2.41 18.79
CA GLY A 636 -13.58 3.75 19.26
C GLY A 636 -12.08 3.98 19.39
N LYS A 637 -11.34 2.99 19.88
CA LYS A 637 -9.88 3.00 19.90
C LYS A 637 -9.30 3.12 18.49
N TRP A 638 -9.84 2.37 17.52
CA TRP A 638 -9.42 2.45 16.14
C TRP A 638 -9.64 3.86 15.55
N VAL A 639 -10.80 4.50 15.81
CA VAL A 639 -11.05 5.88 15.38
C VAL A 639 -10.03 6.84 15.99
N LEU A 640 -9.78 6.73 17.31
CA LEU A 640 -8.79 7.60 17.97
C LEU A 640 -7.38 7.41 17.43
N GLU A 641 -6.91 6.18 17.33
CA GLU A 641 -5.51 5.89 16.96
C GLU A 641 -5.26 6.05 15.46
N VAL A 642 -6.15 5.49 14.63
CA VAL A 642 -5.91 5.37 13.19
C VAL A 642 -6.38 6.61 12.45
N ILE A 643 -7.53 7.17 12.83
CA ILE A 643 -8.12 8.33 12.15
C ILE A 643 -7.61 9.64 12.75
N LEU A 644 -7.52 9.74 14.08
CA LEU A 644 -7.17 11.00 14.76
C LEU A 644 -5.72 11.07 15.24
N GLY A 645 -4.96 9.97 15.22
CA GLY A 645 -3.58 9.94 15.70
C GLY A 645 -3.45 10.16 17.22
N GLN A 646 -4.47 9.84 17.96
CA GLN A 646 -4.55 10.04 19.41
C GLN A 646 -4.53 8.68 20.10
N THR A 647 -3.34 8.17 20.40
CA THR A 647 -3.19 6.86 21.04
C THR A 647 -3.52 6.95 22.54
N PRO A 648 -4.55 6.24 23.04
CA PRO A 648 -4.80 6.13 24.47
C PRO A 648 -3.62 5.49 25.19
N PRO A 649 -3.38 5.79 26.48
CA PRO A 649 -2.39 5.05 27.26
C PRO A 649 -2.76 3.57 27.33
N PRO A 650 -1.76 2.68 27.53
CA PRO A 650 -2.04 1.26 27.72
C PRO A 650 -2.97 1.05 28.94
N PRO A 651 -3.86 0.06 28.86
CA PRO A 651 -4.73 -0.24 29.98
C PRO A 651 -3.91 -0.61 31.23
N PRO A 652 -4.41 -0.33 32.45
CA PRO A 652 -3.77 -0.79 33.68
C PRO A 652 -3.57 -2.33 33.66
N ALA A 653 -2.52 -2.81 34.32
CA ALA A 653 -2.36 -4.23 34.55
C ALA A 653 -3.57 -4.77 35.35
N ASN A 654 -4.09 -5.94 35.00
CA ASN A 654 -5.23 -6.61 35.66
C ASN A 654 -6.59 -5.94 35.44
N VAL A 655 -6.87 -5.42 34.25
CA VAL A 655 -8.26 -5.05 33.87
C VAL A 655 -9.07 -6.34 33.77
N PRO A 656 -10.16 -6.52 34.57
CA PRO A 656 -11.05 -7.67 34.41
C PRO A 656 -11.63 -7.69 32.99
N GLU A 657 -11.66 -8.87 32.37
CA GLU A 657 -12.44 -9.02 31.14
C GLU A 657 -13.91 -8.67 31.42
N LEU A 658 -14.53 -7.96 30.49
CA LEU A 658 -15.97 -7.72 30.55
C LEU A 658 -16.68 -9.06 30.46
N GLU A 659 -17.19 -9.53 31.58
CA GLU A 659 -18.09 -10.68 31.62
C GLU A 659 -19.40 -10.31 30.95
N ILE A 660 -19.54 -10.69 29.69
CA ILE A 660 -20.79 -10.64 28.96
C ILE A 660 -21.35 -12.06 29.06
N ASN A 661 -22.32 -12.25 29.95
CA ASN A 661 -23.01 -13.51 30.09
C ASN A 661 -23.71 -13.87 28.79
N ASP A 662 -23.31 -15.00 28.20
CA ASP A 662 -23.97 -15.63 27.04
C ASP A 662 -25.37 -16.14 27.37
N GLN A 663 -25.83 -15.98 28.64
CA GLN A 663 -27.13 -16.43 29.10
C GLN A 663 -28.06 -15.27 29.45
N GLY A 664 -28.83 -14.83 28.47
CA GLY A 664 -30.23 -14.44 28.47
C GLY A 664 -30.79 -13.35 29.42
N THR A 665 -30.03 -12.72 30.29
CA THR A 665 -30.42 -11.45 30.95
C THR A 665 -29.50 -10.35 30.47
N ALA A 666 -29.81 -9.85 29.30
CA ALA A 666 -28.98 -8.93 28.58
C ALA A 666 -28.92 -7.56 29.24
N LYS A 667 -27.93 -7.34 30.09
CA LYS A 667 -27.37 -5.99 30.22
C LYS A 667 -26.86 -5.64 28.83
N THR A 668 -27.32 -4.55 28.27
CA THR A 668 -26.81 -4.04 27.00
C THR A 668 -25.29 -3.85 27.14
N ILE A 669 -24.54 -3.94 26.03
CA ILE A 669 -23.09 -3.65 26.02
C ILE A 669 -22.82 -2.31 26.65
N ARG A 670 -23.73 -1.34 26.48
CA ARG A 670 -23.65 0.00 27.08
C ARG A 670 -23.76 -0.02 28.61
N GLU A 671 -24.66 -0.81 29.16
CA GLU A 671 -24.82 -0.96 30.62
C GLU A 671 -23.59 -1.63 31.25
N SER A 672 -23.06 -2.68 30.62
CA SER A 672 -21.84 -3.34 31.07
C SER A 672 -20.62 -2.40 31.04
N LEU A 673 -20.46 -1.62 29.97
CA LEU A 673 -19.42 -0.59 29.88
C LEU A 673 -19.64 0.58 30.84
N SER A 674 -20.88 0.93 31.14
CA SER A 674 -21.18 1.96 32.14
C SER A 674 -20.74 1.55 33.53
N GLN A 675 -20.94 0.28 33.89
CA GLN A 675 -20.43 -0.26 35.17
C GLN A 675 -18.90 -0.29 35.23
N HIS A 676 -18.24 -0.66 34.13
CA HIS A 676 -16.77 -0.64 34.03
C HIS A 676 -16.20 0.79 34.22
N ARG A 677 -16.90 1.82 33.68
CA ARG A 677 -16.53 3.22 33.82
C ARG A 677 -16.70 3.80 35.24
N ASN A 678 -17.35 3.11 36.16
CA ASN A 678 -17.45 3.58 37.55
C ASN A 678 -16.09 3.62 38.23
N ALA A 679 -15.12 2.78 37.81
CA ALA A 679 -13.75 2.86 38.27
C ALA A 679 -13.07 4.12 37.71
N ALA A 680 -12.53 4.98 38.58
CA ALA A 680 -11.87 6.22 38.19
C ALA A 680 -10.72 6.00 37.20
N ALA A 681 -9.96 4.92 37.35
CA ALA A 681 -8.84 4.54 36.47
C ALA A 681 -9.28 4.21 35.03
N CYS A 682 -10.53 3.81 34.81
CA CYS A 682 -11.06 3.42 33.51
C CYS A 682 -11.82 4.57 32.82
N ARG A 683 -12.41 5.46 33.65
CA ARG A 683 -13.33 6.51 33.20
C ARG A 683 -12.74 7.42 32.14
N GLY A 684 -11.53 7.94 32.35
CA GLY A 684 -10.91 8.94 31.47
C GLY A 684 -10.71 8.48 30.05
N CYS A 685 -10.21 7.25 29.86
CA CYS A 685 -10.05 6.70 28.53
C CYS A 685 -11.40 6.34 27.88
N HIS A 686 -12.27 5.66 28.63
CA HIS A 686 -13.55 5.18 28.11
C HIS A 686 -14.55 6.28 27.76
N GLN A 687 -14.52 7.45 28.46
CA GLN A 687 -15.33 8.60 28.10
C GLN A 687 -15.06 9.14 26.69
N ARG A 688 -13.87 8.91 26.14
CA ARG A 688 -13.49 9.30 24.78
C ARG A 688 -13.60 8.17 23.78
N ILE A 689 -13.24 6.96 24.18
CA ILE A 689 -13.22 5.76 23.31
C ILE A 689 -14.64 5.30 22.99
N ASP A 690 -15.46 5.05 24.04
CA ASP A 690 -16.74 4.39 23.88
C ASP A 690 -17.73 5.16 23.00
N PRO A 691 -17.88 6.49 23.10
CA PRO A 691 -18.80 7.23 22.26
C PRO A 691 -18.51 7.07 20.77
N LEU A 692 -17.22 7.10 20.39
CA LEU A 692 -16.80 6.93 18.99
C LEU A 692 -17.16 5.53 18.46
N GLY A 693 -17.03 4.51 19.31
CA GLY A 693 -17.38 3.15 18.94
C GLY A 693 -18.88 2.88 18.92
N PHE A 694 -19.64 3.43 19.88
CA PHE A 694 -21.10 3.29 19.88
C PHE A 694 -21.74 3.85 18.61
N ALA A 695 -21.22 4.92 18.07
CA ALA A 695 -21.70 5.47 16.80
C ALA A 695 -21.61 4.50 15.62
N LEU A 696 -20.80 3.44 15.74
CA LEU A 696 -20.61 2.40 14.71
C LEU A 696 -21.38 1.09 15.01
N GLU A 697 -22.16 1.03 16.10
CA GLU A 697 -22.88 -0.17 16.52
C GLU A 697 -24.11 -0.51 15.66
N ALA A 698 -24.49 0.36 14.73
CA ALA A 698 -25.43 0.01 13.68
C ALA A 698 -24.95 -1.16 12.79
N PHE A 699 -23.65 -1.49 12.85
CA PHE A 699 -23.04 -2.57 12.08
C PHE A 699 -22.64 -3.73 13.00
N ASP A 700 -22.84 -4.96 12.55
CA ASP A 700 -22.40 -6.18 13.25
C ASP A 700 -20.88 -6.38 13.20
N ALA A 701 -20.40 -7.50 13.75
CA ALA A 701 -18.96 -7.81 13.79
C ALA A 701 -18.34 -8.11 12.41
N THR A 702 -19.16 -8.36 11.40
CA THR A 702 -18.72 -8.54 10.01
C THR A 702 -18.98 -7.31 9.13
N GLY A 703 -19.42 -6.22 9.75
CA GLY A 703 -19.71 -4.97 9.05
C GLY A 703 -21.05 -4.96 8.30
N ARG A 704 -21.97 -5.92 8.53
CA ARG A 704 -23.34 -5.83 8.03
C ARG A 704 -24.14 -4.80 8.80
N LEU A 705 -25.03 -4.09 8.13
CA LEU A 705 -26.01 -3.23 8.79
C LEU A 705 -26.99 -4.13 9.58
N ARG A 706 -27.20 -3.80 10.87
CA ARG A 706 -28.14 -4.54 11.73
C ARG A 706 -29.57 -4.21 11.33
N GLU A 707 -30.43 -5.17 11.43
CA GLU A 707 -31.86 -4.96 11.32
C GLU A 707 -32.41 -4.37 12.63
N GLY A 708 -33.34 -3.43 12.52
CA GLY A 708 -33.98 -2.78 13.66
C GLY A 708 -33.21 -1.59 14.25
N LYS A 709 -33.76 -1.02 15.33
CA LYS A 709 -33.24 0.17 16.00
C LYS A 709 -32.08 -0.20 16.92
N THR A 710 -30.90 0.31 16.64
CA THR A 710 -29.70 0.15 17.48
C THR A 710 -29.40 1.46 18.21
N ASP A 711 -29.00 1.38 19.48
CA ASP A 711 -28.56 2.55 20.25
C ASP A 711 -27.15 2.96 19.82
N THR A 712 -27.09 4.01 19.02
CA THR A 712 -25.87 4.61 18.47
C THR A 712 -25.57 6.00 19.03
N ALA A 713 -26.37 6.48 19.99
CA ALA A 713 -26.20 7.79 20.60
C ALA A 713 -24.87 7.93 21.34
N ALA A 714 -24.18 9.02 21.11
CA ALA A 714 -22.83 9.27 21.60
C ALA A 714 -22.69 10.67 22.21
N HIS A 715 -21.94 10.73 23.33
CA HIS A 715 -21.67 11.97 24.07
C HIS A 715 -20.20 12.00 24.45
N LEU A 716 -19.49 13.01 24.00
CA LEU A 716 -18.09 13.27 24.41
C LEU A 716 -18.06 14.06 25.73
N PRO A 717 -16.94 14.02 26.48
CA PRO A 717 -16.81 14.72 27.78
C PRO A 717 -17.05 16.24 27.71
N ASP A 718 -16.80 16.83 26.56
CA ASP A 718 -17.00 18.27 26.33
C ASP A 718 -18.43 18.67 25.98
N GLY A 719 -19.38 17.74 26.06
CA GLY A 719 -20.78 17.94 25.75
C GLY A 719 -21.16 17.77 24.28
N THR A 720 -20.23 17.45 23.39
CA THR A 720 -20.53 17.18 21.97
C THR A 720 -21.38 15.92 21.85
N ARG A 721 -22.51 16.04 21.12
CA ARG A 721 -23.45 14.95 20.88
C ARG A 721 -23.51 14.60 19.40
N PHE A 722 -23.56 13.32 19.11
CA PHE A 722 -23.78 12.81 17.76
C PHE A 722 -24.44 11.44 17.81
N ASP A 723 -25.05 11.04 16.70
CA ASP A 723 -25.74 9.76 16.59
C ASP A 723 -25.34 9.05 15.30
N GLY A 724 -25.05 7.76 15.43
CA GLY A 724 -24.67 6.88 14.34
C GLY A 724 -23.39 7.28 13.58
N HIS A 725 -23.04 6.47 12.59
CA HIS A 725 -21.86 6.71 11.75
C HIS A 725 -21.92 8.05 10.99
N THR A 726 -23.11 8.50 10.62
CA THR A 726 -23.30 9.80 9.93
C THR A 726 -23.01 10.97 10.85
N GLY A 727 -23.46 10.90 12.11
CA GLY A 727 -23.13 11.90 13.12
C GLY A 727 -21.65 11.92 13.46
N LEU A 728 -21.04 10.75 13.63
CA LEU A 728 -19.58 10.61 13.83
C LEU A 728 -18.80 11.21 12.67
N ARG A 729 -19.14 10.87 11.44
CA ARG A 729 -18.52 11.42 10.23
C ARG A 729 -18.57 12.95 10.20
N ARG A 730 -19.73 13.52 10.47
CA ARG A 730 -19.91 14.98 10.53
C ARG A 730 -19.01 15.59 11.60
N MET A 731 -18.99 15.03 12.80
CA MET A 731 -18.13 15.50 13.89
C MET A 731 -16.64 15.47 13.51
N LEU A 732 -16.18 14.38 12.89
CA LEU A 732 -14.80 14.24 12.42
C LEU A 732 -14.43 15.28 11.35
N LEU A 733 -15.34 15.60 10.45
CA LEU A 733 -15.07 16.54 9.34
C LEU A 733 -15.23 18.02 9.74
N THR A 734 -16.02 18.32 10.76
CA THR A 734 -16.23 19.72 11.16
C THR A 734 -15.33 20.14 12.31
N ARG A 735 -15.14 19.27 13.28
CA ARG A 735 -14.41 19.57 14.50
C ARG A 735 -13.00 18.99 14.52
N GLU A 736 -12.86 17.73 14.12
CA GLU A 736 -11.60 16.99 14.20
C GLU A 736 -10.86 16.94 12.85
N GLN A 737 -11.30 17.72 11.85
CA GLN A 737 -10.66 17.77 10.53
C GLN A 737 -9.15 18.10 10.61
N PRO A 738 -8.69 19.05 11.45
CA PRO A 738 -7.25 19.30 11.58
C PRO A 738 -6.48 18.11 12.12
N ALA A 739 -7.02 17.38 13.10
CA ALA A 739 -6.40 16.16 13.62
C ALA A 739 -6.37 15.03 12.57
N PHE A 740 -7.46 14.87 11.83
CA PHE A 740 -7.54 13.89 10.74
C PHE A 740 -6.55 14.19 9.61
N THR A 741 -6.52 15.40 9.07
CA THR A 741 -5.61 15.79 7.99
C THR A 741 -4.16 15.66 8.42
N ARG A 742 -3.85 16.05 9.66
CA ARG A 742 -2.54 15.87 10.26
C ARG A 742 -2.17 14.38 10.34
N GLN A 743 -3.09 13.53 10.78
CA GLN A 743 -2.83 12.09 10.87
C GLN A 743 -2.51 11.48 9.49
N VAL A 744 -3.30 11.82 8.46
CA VAL A 744 -3.03 11.37 7.09
C VAL A 744 -1.64 11.83 6.63
N ALA A 745 -1.30 13.10 6.83
CA ALA A 745 0.00 13.65 6.46
C ALA A 745 1.16 12.97 7.22
N THR A 746 1.01 12.79 8.53
CA THR A 746 1.99 12.14 9.40
C THR A 746 2.24 10.68 8.99
N ARG A 747 1.17 9.92 8.74
CA ARG A 747 1.29 8.51 8.35
C ARG A 747 1.91 8.36 6.97
N LEU A 748 1.53 9.19 6.01
CA LEU A 748 2.07 9.13 4.66
C LEU A 748 3.53 9.60 4.61
N LEU A 749 3.91 10.61 5.40
CA LEU A 749 5.31 11.04 5.53
C LEU A 749 6.18 9.94 6.16
N ALA A 750 5.70 9.29 7.23
CA ALA A 750 6.41 8.18 7.87
C ALA A 750 6.62 7.01 6.88
N TYR A 751 5.59 6.66 6.12
CA TYR A 751 5.68 5.64 5.07
C TYR A 751 6.70 6.02 3.98
N ALA A 752 6.66 7.26 3.49
CA ALA A 752 7.56 7.76 2.46
C ALA A 752 9.03 7.76 2.92
N LEU A 753 9.29 8.17 4.16
CA LEU A 753 10.62 8.18 4.75
C LEU A 753 11.11 6.77 5.16
N GLY A 754 10.17 5.83 5.42
CA GLY A 754 10.47 4.47 5.89
C GLY A 754 11.16 4.48 7.26
N ARG A 755 10.72 5.36 8.14
CA ARG A 755 11.10 5.44 9.55
C ARG A 755 10.00 6.08 10.39
N GLU A 756 10.07 5.90 11.68
CA GLU A 756 9.26 6.71 12.59
C GLU A 756 9.65 8.18 12.50
N LEU A 757 8.65 9.04 12.71
CA LEU A 757 8.89 10.48 12.69
C LEU A 757 9.43 10.95 14.04
N GLU A 758 10.41 11.82 13.95
CA GLU A 758 11.02 12.49 15.08
C GLU A 758 10.37 13.86 15.31
N PHE A 759 10.62 14.46 16.47
CA PHE A 759 10.17 15.82 16.77
C PHE A 759 10.60 16.82 15.68
N THR A 760 11.80 16.66 15.15
CA THR A 760 12.37 17.54 14.10
C THR A 760 11.62 17.46 12.76
N ASP A 761 10.81 16.43 12.52
CA ASP A 761 9.95 16.31 11.34
C ASP A 761 8.71 17.22 11.41
N GLU A 762 8.41 17.81 12.56
CA GLU A 762 7.24 18.67 12.74
C GLU A 762 7.22 19.85 11.76
N ALA A 763 8.36 20.45 11.50
CA ALA A 763 8.45 21.52 10.50
C ALA A 763 8.06 21.05 9.10
N ALA A 764 8.40 19.81 8.74
CA ALA A 764 7.96 19.20 7.47
C ALA A 764 6.47 18.90 7.48
N ILE A 765 5.91 18.36 8.59
CA ILE A 765 4.47 18.12 8.73
C ILE A 765 3.70 19.42 8.57
N GLN A 766 4.10 20.51 9.21
CA GLN A 766 3.45 21.81 9.09
C GLN A 766 3.51 22.36 7.65
N SER A 767 4.62 22.17 6.96
CA SER A 767 4.74 22.57 5.55
C SER A 767 3.80 21.73 4.66
N VAL A 768 3.71 20.43 4.89
CA VAL A 768 2.81 19.53 4.16
C VAL A 768 1.34 19.90 4.44
N LEU A 769 0.97 20.18 5.69
CA LEU A 769 -0.39 20.60 6.04
C LEU A 769 -0.76 21.93 5.39
N ARG A 770 0.15 22.90 5.37
CA ARG A 770 -0.07 24.18 4.70
C ARG A 770 -0.33 23.97 3.21
N ALA A 771 0.54 23.23 2.51
CA ALA A 771 0.35 22.92 1.10
C ALA A 771 -0.97 22.18 0.84
N LEU A 772 -1.36 21.27 1.73
CA LEU A 772 -2.62 20.54 1.63
C LEU A 772 -3.83 21.49 1.75
N HIS A 773 -3.82 22.41 2.71
CA HIS A 773 -4.89 23.40 2.90
C HIS A 773 -4.97 24.40 1.74
N GLU A 774 -3.85 24.90 1.25
CA GLU A 774 -3.77 25.82 0.12
C GLU A 774 -4.26 25.20 -1.20
N ASN A 775 -4.36 23.88 -1.27
CA ASN A 775 -4.80 23.13 -2.45
C ASN A 775 -6.06 22.29 -2.19
N ASP A 776 -7.02 22.78 -1.44
CA ASP A 776 -8.33 22.16 -1.21
C ASP A 776 -8.25 20.71 -0.73
N LEU A 777 -7.28 20.40 0.10
CA LEU A 777 -7.01 19.07 0.64
C LEU A 777 -6.73 17.99 -0.44
N LYS A 778 -6.30 18.37 -1.65
CA LYS A 778 -6.05 17.44 -2.75
C LYS A 778 -4.90 16.48 -2.45
N ALA A 779 -5.09 15.21 -2.78
CA ALA A 779 -4.12 14.15 -2.51
C ALA A 779 -2.79 14.36 -3.25
N GLU A 780 -2.80 14.93 -4.45
CA GLU A 780 -1.60 15.26 -5.21
C GLU A 780 -0.74 16.29 -4.45
N ALA A 781 -1.37 17.35 -3.89
CA ALA A 781 -0.65 18.36 -3.12
C ALA A 781 0.02 17.75 -1.87
N LEU A 782 -0.64 16.81 -1.21
CA LEU A 782 -0.08 16.05 -0.09
C LEU A 782 1.19 15.30 -0.50
N ILE A 783 1.13 14.52 -1.58
CA ILE A 783 2.24 13.69 -2.04
C ILE A 783 3.39 14.58 -2.56
N GLN A 784 3.09 15.63 -3.32
CA GLN A 784 4.08 16.60 -3.82
C GLN A 784 4.80 17.29 -2.67
N ALA A 785 4.07 17.75 -1.64
CA ALA A 785 4.66 18.40 -0.48
C ALA A 785 5.56 17.45 0.34
N ILE A 786 5.17 16.17 0.46
CA ILE A 786 6.01 15.15 1.11
C ILE A 786 7.32 14.96 0.34
N VAL A 787 7.26 14.82 -0.97
CA VAL A 787 8.45 14.64 -1.82
C VAL A 787 9.33 15.88 -1.83
N ALA A 788 8.74 17.09 -1.74
CA ALA A 788 9.47 18.36 -1.62
C ALA A 788 10.03 18.61 -0.21
N SER A 789 9.61 17.85 0.80
CA SER A 789 9.99 18.10 2.20
C SER A 789 11.48 17.90 2.45
N TYR A 790 11.99 18.63 3.46
CA TYR A 790 13.38 18.57 3.84
C TYR A 790 13.87 17.15 4.20
N PRO A 791 13.18 16.37 5.05
CA PRO A 791 13.62 15.02 5.38
C PRO A 791 13.56 14.05 4.18
N PHE A 792 12.78 14.35 3.14
CA PHE A 792 12.72 13.52 1.93
C PHE A 792 13.89 13.81 0.96
N GLN A 793 14.40 15.05 0.92
CA GLN A 793 15.46 15.47 0.00
C GLN A 793 16.84 15.57 0.62
N TYR A 794 16.95 15.53 1.94
CA TYR A 794 18.20 15.65 2.66
C TYR A 794 18.44 14.44 3.56
N ARG A 795 19.68 14.28 3.98
CA ARG A 795 20.11 13.30 5.01
C ARG A 795 21.03 13.97 6.00
N GLN A 796 21.09 13.42 7.19
CA GLN A 796 21.98 13.87 8.26
C GLN A 796 22.34 12.69 9.16
N ALA A 797 23.57 12.66 9.68
CA ALA A 797 23.93 11.66 10.69
C ALA A 797 23.18 11.93 11.99
N PRO A 798 22.93 10.91 12.83
CA PRO A 798 22.42 11.15 14.17
C PRO A 798 23.36 12.09 14.92
N ALA A 799 22.78 12.94 15.78
CA ALA A 799 23.59 13.74 16.68
C ALA A 799 24.45 12.79 17.53
N PRO A 800 25.73 13.13 17.79
CA PRO A 800 26.52 12.33 18.70
C PRO A 800 25.76 12.22 20.05
N VAL A 801 25.57 10.99 20.50
CA VAL A 801 25.04 10.74 21.85
C VAL A 801 26.12 11.16 22.83
N ASN A 802 25.93 12.31 23.51
CA ASN A 802 26.78 12.76 24.58
C ASN A 802 26.58 11.89 25.82
#